data_1a9488c29c1ce5268412a4a5cb9e3723
#
_entry.id   1a9488c29c1ce5268412a4a5cb9e3723
#
_cell.length_a   1.000
_cell.length_b   1.000
_cell.length_c   1.000
_cell.angle_alpha   90.00
_cell.angle_beta   90.00
_cell.angle_gamma   90.00
#
_symmetry.space_group_name_H-M   'P 1'
#
loop_
_entity.id
_entity.type
_entity.pdbx_description
1 polymer ?
#
loop_
_entity_poly.entity_id
_entity_poly.type
_entity_poly.pdbx_seq_one_letter_code
_entity_poly.pdbx_strand_id
1 'polypeptide(L)'
;MDESQTNRVALIGAGPRGTSVLERLLANWAAETPESTALHIHVVDPFPAGSGHVWQPEQSRLYLMNTQSFYPTLIPEEPGLAQPLTGGSFDQWREARRRDGEGLNAAEKAELAVLDSHDFPSRALYGRYLRQTLEGLLNRLPDGVEVTFHETLAVAARPVKDGFDVELANGASLTVGSVVLALGHIESRLNPEQRSFKRAADEQGLLYFPPAPPADVDWQAVPDNEPVLVRGMGLNFFDVVGQLTEGRGGTFVDAGVPGAGVLEYRASGREPKIIAASRRGTPYRAKAGLDGYYPRSITMRYLTEDAVDRFRAAGIQPGFDHDLWPLLHRDALWAYYSTLARSQPTAIKDPAQFLADLEDALQPHAHTTTHWEGSVGDLVEKHVVSSRRLNLRGLAAPLAGRTFASRGELDAAITAYLDDDARRSALGEADPVKMAIGALHTGRAILKSVVADGGITDESWLAGLRGWFESFVEGLASGAPALRSEQLAALARAGVVSFVGPDPKFSVDRGERVFRAVSPWVHDAPVEAPTLIEAMSPANRVGMNVSPLLEQLMADGLVRTKIMMGGEGAPVQTTGLDVEPHPYRPVAANGSVTKHLFVLGLQLSATQWGTAIAAEARPRTGPAYASGQRTLRDADEIARSILAR
;
A
#
# COMPACT_ATOMS: atom_id res chain seq x y z
N MET A 1 -36.29 -28.83 -4.66
CA MET A 1 -35.72 -28.32 -3.40
C MET A 1 -36.57 -27.13 -3.01
N ASP A 2 -36.98 -27.06 -1.76
CA ASP A 2 -37.77 -25.94 -1.27
C ASP A 2 -36.92 -24.68 -1.27
N GLU A 3 -37.33 -23.61 -1.98
CA GLU A 3 -36.56 -22.34 -2.08
C GLU A 3 -36.30 -21.69 -0.71
N SER A 4 -37.03 -22.09 0.31
CA SER A 4 -36.90 -21.61 1.70
C SER A 4 -35.61 -22.07 2.42
N GLN A 5 -34.83 -23.02 1.85
CA GLN A 5 -33.62 -23.60 2.46
C GLN A 5 -32.33 -23.19 1.73
N THR A 6 -32.37 -22.30 0.73
CA THR A 6 -31.19 -21.85 -0.01
C THR A 6 -30.65 -20.55 0.59
N ASN A 7 -29.41 -20.58 1.09
CA ASN A 7 -28.70 -19.39 1.51
C ASN A 7 -28.14 -18.69 0.25
N ARG A 8 -28.55 -17.43 -0.01
CA ARG A 8 -28.13 -16.64 -1.18
C ARG A 8 -27.26 -15.47 -0.73
N VAL A 9 -26.10 -15.31 -1.36
CA VAL A 9 -25.10 -14.28 -1.02
C VAL A 9 -24.70 -13.52 -2.26
N ALA A 10 -24.61 -12.18 -2.19
CA ALA A 10 -24.00 -11.35 -3.23
C ALA A 10 -22.63 -10.86 -2.77
N LEU A 11 -21.58 -11.21 -3.51
CA LEU A 11 -20.24 -10.67 -3.37
C LEU A 11 -20.06 -9.56 -4.40
N ILE A 12 -20.01 -8.31 -3.95
CA ILE A 12 -19.81 -7.14 -4.83
C ILE A 12 -18.33 -6.80 -4.87
N GLY A 13 -17.70 -7.13 -5.99
CA GLY A 13 -16.27 -7.11 -6.21
C GLY A 13 -15.65 -8.51 -6.24
N ALA A 14 -15.07 -8.88 -7.39
CA ALA A 14 -14.45 -10.18 -7.65
C ALA A 14 -12.92 -10.12 -7.70
N GLY A 15 -12.32 -9.06 -7.18
CA GLY A 15 -10.87 -8.96 -7.00
C GLY A 15 -10.38 -9.81 -5.81
N PRO A 16 -9.11 -9.64 -5.37
CA PRO A 16 -8.51 -10.48 -4.32
C PRO A 16 -9.34 -10.58 -3.04
N ARG A 17 -10.02 -9.49 -2.62
CA ARG A 17 -10.84 -9.47 -1.39
C ARG A 17 -12.12 -10.29 -1.55
N GLY A 18 -12.84 -10.10 -2.64
CA GLY A 18 -14.05 -10.92 -2.94
C GLY A 18 -13.70 -12.39 -3.10
N THR A 19 -12.59 -12.69 -3.78
CA THR A 19 -12.10 -14.08 -3.91
C THR A 19 -11.70 -14.69 -2.57
N SER A 20 -11.13 -13.90 -1.63
CA SER A 20 -10.86 -14.40 -0.27
C SER A 20 -12.13 -14.75 0.48
N VAL A 21 -13.20 -13.94 0.35
CA VAL A 21 -14.51 -14.27 0.97
C VAL A 21 -15.12 -15.51 0.31
N LEU A 22 -15.06 -15.61 -1.02
CA LEU A 22 -15.54 -16.79 -1.73
C LEU A 22 -14.81 -18.06 -1.24
N GLU A 23 -13.49 -18.02 -1.18
CA GLU A 23 -12.66 -19.13 -0.69
C GLU A 23 -13.06 -19.53 0.73
N ARG A 24 -13.24 -18.57 1.65
CA ARG A 24 -13.65 -18.85 3.02
C ARG A 24 -15.09 -19.38 3.13
N LEU A 25 -16.02 -18.88 2.31
CA LEU A 25 -17.38 -19.44 2.22
C LEU A 25 -17.33 -20.92 1.81
N LEU A 26 -16.58 -21.25 0.77
CA LEU A 26 -16.44 -22.62 0.27
C LEU A 26 -15.77 -23.55 1.30
N ALA A 27 -14.70 -23.08 1.95
CA ALA A 27 -13.97 -23.87 2.92
C ALA A 27 -14.79 -24.13 4.20
N ASN A 28 -15.47 -23.12 4.75
CA ASN A 28 -16.32 -23.29 5.93
C ASN A 28 -17.58 -24.11 5.58
N TRP A 29 -18.17 -23.92 4.39
CA TRP A 29 -19.27 -24.76 3.93
C TRP A 29 -18.90 -26.24 3.90
N ALA A 30 -17.78 -26.58 3.30
CA ALA A 30 -17.28 -27.96 3.24
C ALA A 30 -16.98 -28.57 4.62
N ALA A 31 -16.59 -27.73 5.60
CA ALA A 31 -16.23 -28.19 6.94
C ALA A 31 -17.41 -28.40 7.89
N GLU A 32 -18.49 -27.61 7.77
CA GLU A 32 -19.47 -27.46 8.86
C GLU A 32 -20.96 -27.61 8.42
N THR A 33 -21.25 -27.69 7.12
CA THR A 33 -22.65 -27.55 6.66
C THR A 33 -23.40 -28.88 6.54
N PRO A 34 -24.68 -28.95 7.02
CA PRO A 34 -25.51 -30.11 6.81
C PRO A 34 -25.82 -30.37 5.34
N GLU A 35 -25.83 -31.61 4.90
CA GLU A 35 -26.10 -32.06 3.53
C GLU A 35 -27.45 -31.58 2.93
N SER A 36 -28.37 -31.05 3.74
CA SER A 36 -29.72 -30.66 3.34
C SER A 36 -29.90 -29.19 2.97
N THR A 37 -28.84 -28.36 3.06
CA THR A 37 -28.87 -26.92 2.71
C THR A 37 -28.14 -26.64 1.40
N ALA A 38 -28.55 -25.59 0.68
CA ALA A 38 -27.89 -25.13 -0.55
C ALA A 38 -27.35 -23.71 -0.36
N LEU A 39 -26.22 -23.41 -0.98
CA LEU A 39 -25.59 -22.10 -0.99
C LEU A 39 -25.45 -21.59 -2.43
N HIS A 40 -26.08 -20.45 -2.74
CA HIS A 40 -25.93 -19.80 -4.03
C HIS A 40 -25.19 -18.47 -3.87
N ILE A 41 -24.01 -18.35 -4.48
CA ILE A 41 -23.15 -17.18 -4.41
C ILE A 41 -23.19 -16.44 -5.76
N HIS A 42 -23.71 -15.22 -5.75
CA HIS A 42 -23.66 -14.29 -6.88
C HIS A 42 -22.43 -13.40 -6.74
N VAL A 43 -21.51 -13.47 -7.69
CA VAL A 43 -20.30 -12.64 -7.74
C VAL A 43 -20.52 -11.56 -8.79
N VAL A 44 -20.51 -10.30 -8.37
CA VAL A 44 -20.81 -9.13 -9.23
C VAL A 44 -19.59 -8.25 -9.36
N ASP A 45 -19.04 -8.13 -10.57
CA ASP A 45 -17.89 -7.25 -10.85
C ASP A 45 -17.89 -6.94 -12.37
N PRO A 46 -17.69 -5.67 -12.79
CA PRO A 46 -17.54 -5.34 -14.21
C PRO A 46 -16.19 -5.76 -14.79
N PHE A 47 -15.24 -6.14 -13.95
CA PHE A 47 -13.89 -6.58 -14.33
C PHE A 47 -13.74 -8.10 -14.21
N PRO A 48 -12.75 -8.70 -14.89
CA PRO A 48 -12.52 -10.14 -14.83
C PRO A 48 -12.31 -10.64 -13.39
N ALA A 49 -13.07 -11.67 -13.03
CA ALA A 49 -13.04 -12.24 -11.70
C ALA A 49 -11.66 -12.83 -11.33
N GLY A 50 -11.33 -12.81 -10.05
CA GLY A 50 -10.05 -13.18 -9.48
C GLY A 50 -9.07 -12.03 -9.47
N SER A 51 -8.72 -11.50 -10.62
CA SER A 51 -7.79 -10.37 -10.77
C SER A 51 -8.45 -9.01 -10.48
N GLY A 52 -9.75 -8.88 -10.74
CA GLY A 52 -10.46 -7.61 -10.63
C GLY A 52 -9.83 -6.51 -11.49
N HIS A 53 -10.05 -5.26 -11.11
CA HIS A 53 -9.59 -4.10 -11.89
C HIS A 53 -8.07 -3.92 -11.89
N VAL A 54 -7.41 -4.05 -10.74
CA VAL A 54 -5.99 -3.64 -10.57
C VAL A 54 -4.99 -4.68 -11.07
N TRP A 55 -5.32 -5.97 -10.97
CA TRP A 55 -4.37 -7.06 -11.19
C TRP A 55 -4.58 -7.79 -12.52
N GLN A 56 -4.97 -7.06 -13.57
CA GLN A 56 -5.24 -7.67 -14.86
C GLN A 56 -3.96 -8.29 -15.46
N PRO A 57 -3.96 -9.57 -15.89
CA PRO A 57 -2.80 -10.22 -16.50
C PRO A 57 -2.36 -9.60 -17.83
N GLU A 58 -3.24 -8.88 -18.49
CA GLU A 58 -3.02 -8.25 -19.79
C GLU A 58 -2.33 -6.88 -19.69
N GLN A 59 -2.17 -6.33 -18.47
CA GLN A 59 -1.48 -5.06 -18.26
C GLN A 59 0.02 -5.14 -18.52
N SER A 60 0.67 -3.97 -18.56
CA SER A 60 2.12 -3.88 -18.74
C SER A 60 2.89 -4.63 -17.64
N ARG A 61 3.89 -5.41 -18.06
CA ARG A 61 4.81 -6.11 -17.16
C ARG A 61 5.85 -5.18 -16.50
N LEU A 62 5.91 -3.93 -16.94
CA LEU A 62 6.72 -2.88 -16.29
C LEU A 62 6.16 -2.46 -14.92
N TYR A 63 4.89 -2.76 -14.66
CA TYR A 63 4.27 -2.50 -13.35
C TYR A 63 4.65 -3.60 -12.36
N LEU A 64 5.61 -3.30 -11.50
CA LEU A 64 6.05 -4.26 -10.49
C LEU A 64 5.19 -4.17 -9.23
N MET A 65 5.11 -5.29 -8.53
CA MET A 65 4.67 -5.29 -7.14
C MET A 65 5.73 -4.62 -6.26
N ASN A 66 5.32 -4.14 -5.10
CA ASN A 66 6.24 -3.64 -4.06
C ASN A 66 6.46 -4.67 -2.94
N THR A 67 6.04 -5.91 -3.18
CA THR A 67 6.27 -7.07 -2.32
C THR A 67 6.99 -8.14 -3.12
N GLN A 68 7.86 -8.88 -2.45
CA GLN A 68 8.60 -9.98 -3.04
C GLN A 68 7.69 -11.18 -3.30
N SER A 69 8.09 -12.10 -4.19
CA SER A 69 7.29 -13.25 -4.62
C SER A 69 6.86 -14.15 -3.46
N PHE A 70 7.69 -14.32 -2.43
CA PHE A 70 7.37 -15.15 -1.26
C PHE A 70 6.26 -14.56 -0.37
N TYR A 71 5.94 -13.26 -0.52
CA TYR A 71 5.09 -12.55 0.43
C TYR A 71 3.58 -12.79 0.22
N PRO A 72 3.00 -12.57 -0.97
CA PRO A 72 1.55 -12.52 -1.09
C PRO A 72 0.90 -13.90 -1.12
N THR A 73 -0.26 -13.99 -0.46
CA THR A 73 -1.16 -15.13 -0.58
C THR A 73 -2.62 -14.67 -0.65
N LEU A 74 -3.44 -15.48 -1.30
CA LEU A 74 -4.89 -15.41 -1.25
C LEU A 74 -5.47 -16.51 -0.34
N ILE A 75 -4.68 -17.55 -0.11
CA ILE A 75 -5.08 -18.76 0.61
C ILE A 75 -4.48 -18.71 2.02
N PRO A 76 -5.28 -18.83 3.08
CA PRO A 76 -4.77 -18.85 4.45
C PRO A 76 -4.04 -20.16 4.76
N GLU A 77 -2.96 -20.05 5.52
CA GLU A 77 -2.22 -21.20 6.09
C GLU A 77 -2.33 -21.18 7.63
N GLU A 78 -3.32 -20.47 8.18
CA GLU A 78 -3.45 -20.24 9.64
C GLU A 78 -4.13 -21.42 10.33
N PRO A 79 -3.51 -21.98 11.38
CA PRO A 79 -4.17 -23.00 12.21
C PRO A 79 -5.45 -22.46 12.85
N GLY A 80 -6.52 -23.22 12.81
CA GLY A 80 -7.84 -22.84 13.39
C GLY A 80 -8.82 -22.26 12.38
N LEU A 81 -8.40 -21.94 11.15
CA LEU A 81 -9.32 -21.70 10.05
C LEU A 81 -9.69 -23.01 9.34
N ALA A 82 -10.87 -23.05 8.70
CA ALA A 82 -11.25 -24.18 7.86
C ALA A 82 -10.19 -24.41 6.77
N GLN A 83 -9.86 -25.66 6.50
CA GLN A 83 -8.82 -26.00 5.52
C GLN A 83 -9.23 -25.52 4.12
N PRO A 84 -8.33 -24.83 3.38
CA PRO A 84 -8.58 -24.44 2.01
C PRO A 84 -8.86 -25.66 1.12
N LEU A 85 -9.82 -25.53 0.20
CA LEU A 85 -10.14 -26.61 -0.74
C LEU A 85 -9.02 -26.84 -1.77
N THR A 86 -8.31 -25.78 -2.11
CA THR A 86 -7.23 -25.79 -3.11
C THR A 86 -6.42 -24.50 -3.05
N GLY A 87 -5.31 -24.48 -3.79
CA GLY A 87 -4.46 -23.31 -3.94
C GLY A 87 -3.30 -23.30 -2.95
N GLY A 88 -2.57 -22.19 -2.95
CA GLY A 88 -1.41 -21.95 -2.10
C GLY A 88 -0.95 -20.51 -2.27
N SER A 89 0.17 -20.14 -1.66
CA SER A 89 0.77 -18.81 -1.82
C SER A 89 1.22 -18.55 -3.27
N PHE A 90 1.46 -17.28 -3.60
CA PHE A 90 2.01 -16.93 -4.92
C PHE A 90 3.35 -17.64 -5.20
N ASP A 91 4.21 -17.78 -4.20
CA ASP A 91 5.51 -18.45 -4.37
C ASP A 91 5.37 -19.95 -4.65
N GLN A 92 4.44 -20.63 -3.97
CA GLN A 92 4.12 -22.04 -4.24
C GLN A 92 3.54 -22.20 -5.66
N TRP A 93 2.66 -21.30 -6.09
CA TRP A 93 2.12 -21.26 -7.44
C TRP A 93 3.23 -20.99 -8.47
N ARG A 94 4.11 -20.00 -8.22
CA ARG A 94 5.28 -19.66 -9.05
C ARG A 94 6.17 -20.87 -9.29
N GLU A 95 6.52 -21.60 -8.23
CA GLU A 95 7.33 -22.82 -8.31
C GLU A 95 6.64 -23.93 -9.11
N ALA A 96 5.34 -24.12 -8.93
CA ALA A 96 4.56 -25.10 -9.69
C ALA A 96 4.54 -24.72 -11.19
N ARG A 97 4.17 -23.48 -11.51
CA ARG A 97 4.06 -23.00 -12.91
C ARG A 97 5.42 -22.89 -13.61
N ARG A 98 6.51 -22.67 -12.87
CA ARG A 98 7.87 -22.74 -13.44
C ARG A 98 8.20 -24.15 -13.97
N ARG A 99 7.70 -25.20 -13.31
CA ARG A 99 7.94 -26.59 -13.69
C ARG A 99 7.05 -27.06 -14.84
N ASP A 100 5.77 -26.76 -14.81
CA ASP A 100 4.80 -27.31 -15.75
C ASP A 100 4.38 -26.32 -16.87
N GLY A 101 4.44 -25.03 -16.63
CA GLY A 101 4.04 -23.97 -17.57
C GLY A 101 2.55 -23.96 -17.90
N GLU A 102 1.71 -24.61 -17.10
CA GLU A 102 0.30 -24.81 -17.37
C GLU A 102 -0.46 -23.48 -17.34
N GLY A 103 -1.27 -23.23 -18.39
CA GLY A 103 -2.12 -22.05 -18.52
C GLY A 103 -1.36 -20.72 -18.66
N LEU A 104 -0.06 -20.75 -19.02
CA LEU A 104 0.79 -19.56 -19.17
C LEU A 104 1.14 -19.27 -20.62
N ASN A 105 1.13 -17.99 -20.98
CA ASN A 105 1.63 -17.51 -22.27
C ASN A 105 3.18 -17.41 -22.29
N ALA A 106 3.76 -17.09 -23.46
CA ALA A 106 5.21 -17.04 -23.63
C ALA A 106 5.89 -15.98 -22.75
N ALA A 107 5.27 -14.82 -22.56
CA ALA A 107 5.82 -13.72 -21.74
C ALA A 107 5.79 -14.07 -20.24
N GLU A 108 4.73 -14.72 -19.78
CA GLU A 108 4.61 -15.23 -18.40
C GLU A 108 5.66 -16.31 -18.09
N LYS A 109 5.86 -17.26 -19.05
CA LYS A 109 6.91 -18.27 -18.95
C LYS A 109 8.31 -17.66 -18.90
N ALA A 110 8.56 -16.64 -19.74
CA ALA A 110 9.85 -15.93 -19.76
C ALA A 110 10.13 -15.21 -18.43
N GLU A 111 9.14 -14.54 -17.86
CA GLU A 111 9.29 -13.91 -16.54
C GLU A 111 9.54 -14.95 -15.45
N LEU A 112 8.74 -16.02 -15.40
CA LEU A 112 8.91 -17.07 -14.39
C LEU A 112 10.25 -17.80 -14.48
N ALA A 113 10.84 -17.89 -15.67
CA ALA A 113 12.14 -18.55 -15.84
C ALA A 113 13.27 -17.87 -15.04
N VAL A 114 13.17 -16.54 -14.87
CA VAL A 114 14.19 -15.72 -14.17
C VAL A 114 13.76 -15.23 -12.79
N LEU A 115 12.45 -15.22 -12.49
CA LEU A 115 11.89 -14.69 -11.25
C LEU A 115 12.21 -15.59 -10.07
N ASP A 116 12.96 -15.10 -9.08
CA ASP A 116 13.23 -15.78 -7.81
C ASP A 116 12.15 -15.47 -6.75
N SER A 117 12.19 -16.22 -5.65
CA SER A 117 11.34 -16.01 -4.48
C SER A 117 11.50 -14.60 -3.86
N HIS A 118 12.71 -14.04 -3.93
CA HIS A 118 13.05 -12.72 -3.38
C HIS A 118 12.87 -11.58 -4.39
N ASP A 119 12.58 -11.88 -5.64
CA ASP A 119 12.33 -10.88 -6.67
C ASP A 119 10.91 -10.33 -6.60
N PHE A 120 10.73 -9.17 -7.22
CA PHE A 120 9.46 -8.46 -7.30
C PHE A 120 8.74 -8.78 -8.61
N PRO A 121 7.65 -9.55 -8.59
CA PRO A 121 6.94 -9.93 -9.80
C PRO A 121 6.22 -8.76 -10.44
N SER A 122 5.90 -8.89 -11.73
CA SER A 122 4.96 -7.98 -12.37
C SER A 122 3.56 -8.14 -11.80
N ARG A 123 2.78 -7.04 -11.78
CA ARG A 123 1.35 -7.09 -11.41
C ARG A 123 0.55 -7.99 -12.35
N ALA A 124 0.96 -8.07 -13.62
CA ALA A 124 0.38 -8.96 -14.61
C ALA A 124 0.52 -10.44 -14.21
N LEU A 125 1.72 -10.86 -13.77
CA LEU A 125 1.96 -12.22 -13.33
C LEU A 125 1.20 -12.56 -12.04
N TYR A 126 1.15 -11.62 -11.09
CA TYR A 126 0.33 -11.79 -9.89
C TYR A 126 -1.17 -11.91 -10.23
N GLY A 127 -1.64 -11.15 -11.20
CA GLY A 127 -3.01 -11.29 -11.72
C GLY A 127 -3.30 -12.66 -12.30
N ARG A 128 -2.33 -13.28 -12.97
CA ARG A 128 -2.45 -14.66 -13.45
C ARG A 128 -2.62 -15.66 -12.31
N TYR A 129 -1.84 -15.51 -11.24
CA TYR A 129 -2.00 -16.30 -10.02
C TYR A 129 -3.42 -16.16 -9.43
N LEU A 130 -3.94 -14.94 -9.33
CA LEU A 130 -5.27 -14.70 -8.78
C LEU A 130 -6.38 -15.37 -9.61
N ARG A 131 -6.31 -15.27 -10.95
CA ARG A 131 -7.26 -15.95 -11.86
C ARG A 131 -7.19 -17.47 -11.71
N GLN A 132 -5.99 -18.05 -11.77
CA GLN A 132 -5.84 -19.51 -11.67
C GLN A 132 -6.23 -20.02 -10.27
N THR A 133 -6.05 -19.23 -9.22
CA THR A 133 -6.54 -19.58 -7.89
C THR A 133 -8.06 -19.64 -7.87
N LEU A 134 -8.74 -18.65 -8.43
CA LEU A 134 -10.20 -18.65 -8.56
C LEU A 134 -10.69 -19.84 -9.40
N GLU A 135 -10.10 -20.09 -10.57
CA GLU A 135 -10.43 -21.23 -11.42
C GLU A 135 -10.29 -22.57 -10.66
N GLY A 136 -9.23 -22.71 -9.87
CA GLY A 136 -9.01 -23.88 -9.02
C GLY A 136 -10.10 -24.06 -7.96
N LEU A 137 -10.62 -22.98 -7.36
CA LEU A 137 -11.75 -23.01 -6.43
C LEU A 137 -13.04 -23.43 -7.13
N LEU A 138 -13.33 -22.88 -8.30
CA LEU A 138 -14.55 -23.19 -9.06
C LEU A 138 -14.57 -24.63 -9.56
N ASN A 139 -13.41 -25.23 -9.84
CA ASN A 139 -13.28 -26.63 -10.23
C ASN A 139 -13.45 -27.60 -9.05
N ARG A 140 -13.61 -27.11 -7.82
CA ARG A 140 -13.71 -27.89 -6.57
C ARG A 140 -14.84 -27.41 -5.68
N LEU A 141 -15.96 -26.99 -6.28
CA LEU A 141 -17.13 -26.56 -5.50
C LEU A 141 -17.64 -27.73 -4.65
N PRO A 142 -17.91 -27.49 -3.35
CA PRO A 142 -18.57 -28.48 -2.51
C PRO A 142 -20.00 -28.79 -2.99
N ASP A 143 -20.50 -29.94 -2.62
CA ASP A 143 -21.88 -30.33 -2.90
C ASP A 143 -22.87 -29.30 -2.34
N GLY A 144 -23.92 -28.98 -3.11
CA GLY A 144 -24.93 -28.00 -2.74
C GLY A 144 -24.52 -26.52 -2.91
N VAL A 145 -23.32 -26.25 -3.47
CA VAL A 145 -22.86 -24.87 -3.73
C VAL A 145 -22.97 -24.55 -5.23
N GLU A 146 -23.56 -23.41 -5.52
CA GLU A 146 -23.60 -22.81 -6.86
C GLU A 146 -22.97 -21.42 -6.84
N VAL A 147 -22.15 -21.09 -7.86
CA VAL A 147 -21.53 -19.77 -8.03
C VAL A 147 -21.90 -19.22 -9.40
N THR A 148 -22.53 -18.04 -9.41
CA THR A 148 -22.92 -17.34 -10.64
C THR A 148 -22.19 -16.01 -10.74
N PHE A 149 -21.53 -15.77 -11.86
CA PHE A 149 -20.83 -14.50 -12.14
C PHE A 149 -21.72 -13.56 -12.96
N HIS A 150 -21.69 -12.29 -12.58
CA HIS A 150 -22.36 -11.19 -13.25
C HIS A 150 -21.32 -10.13 -13.64
N GLU A 151 -20.94 -10.09 -14.92
CA GLU A 151 -19.99 -9.10 -15.46
C GLU A 151 -20.68 -7.74 -15.66
N THR A 152 -21.02 -7.10 -14.56
CA THR A 152 -21.72 -5.81 -14.52
C THR A 152 -21.53 -5.13 -13.17
N LEU A 153 -21.95 -3.85 -13.07
CA LEU A 153 -21.96 -3.11 -11.80
C LEU A 153 -23.22 -3.45 -10.99
N ALA A 154 -23.07 -3.57 -9.68
CA ALA A 154 -24.18 -3.40 -8.76
C ALA A 154 -24.42 -1.89 -8.59
N VAL A 155 -25.66 -1.44 -8.80
CA VAL A 155 -26.01 -0.01 -8.76
C VAL A 155 -26.84 0.37 -7.53
N ALA A 156 -27.52 -0.59 -6.91
CA ALA A 156 -28.24 -0.38 -5.66
C ALA A 156 -28.34 -1.69 -4.87
N ALA A 157 -28.50 -1.57 -3.56
CA ALA A 157 -28.85 -2.69 -2.67
C ALA A 157 -29.88 -2.18 -1.63
N ARG A 158 -31.12 -2.64 -1.77
CA ARG A 158 -32.23 -2.20 -0.90
C ARG A 158 -32.64 -3.29 0.07
N PRO A 159 -32.83 -2.96 1.36
CA PRO A 159 -33.27 -3.96 2.33
C PRO A 159 -34.64 -4.53 1.97
N VAL A 160 -34.76 -5.84 2.10
CA VAL A 160 -36.02 -6.59 2.07
C VAL A 160 -36.17 -7.32 3.40
N LYS A 161 -37.28 -8.09 3.59
CA LYS A 161 -37.61 -8.68 4.90
C LYS A 161 -36.43 -9.43 5.55
N ASP A 162 -35.70 -10.26 4.80
CA ASP A 162 -34.62 -11.11 5.34
C ASP A 162 -33.31 -11.00 4.52
N GLY A 163 -33.03 -9.84 3.96
CA GLY A 163 -31.83 -9.61 3.13
C GLY A 163 -31.89 -8.33 2.31
N PHE A 164 -31.49 -8.45 1.05
CA PHE A 164 -31.38 -7.33 0.11
C PHE A 164 -31.88 -7.71 -1.29
N ASP A 165 -32.49 -6.76 -1.97
CA ASP A 165 -32.59 -6.73 -3.44
C ASP A 165 -31.42 -5.92 -4.00
N VAL A 166 -30.55 -6.57 -4.77
CA VAL A 166 -29.40 -5.97 -5.42
C VAL A 166 -29.70 -5.71 -6.88
N GLU A 167 -29.76 -4.45 -7.30
CA GLU A 167 -29.99 -4.04 -8.68
C GLU A 167 -28.67 -3.98 -9.44
N LEU A 168 -28.64 -4.52 -10.64
CA LEU A 168 -27.48 -4.54 -11.53
C LEU A 168 -27.67 -3.55 -12.67
N ALA A 169 -26.57 -2.99 -13.19
CA ALA A 169 -26.59 -2.00 -14.27
C ALA A 169 -27.19 -2.52 -15.58
N ASN A 170 -27.23 -3.84 -15.79
CA ASN A 170 -27.89 -4.49 -16.92
C ASN A 170 -29.40 -4.68 -16.74
N GLY A 171 -29.99 -4.18 -15.65
CA GLY A 171 -31.41 -4.25 -15.36
C GLY A 171 -31.87 -5.50 -14.62
N ALA A 172 -30.98 -6.45 -14.32
CA ALA A 172 -31.30 -7.61 -13.48
C ALA A 172 -31.36 -7.23 -11.99
N SER A 173 -32.10 -8.01 -11.21
CA SER A 173 -32.16 -7.89 -9.75
C SER A 173 -31.90 -9.24 -9.10
N LEU A 174 -31.19 -9.23 -7.97
CA LEU A 174 -30.81 -10.40 -7.18
C LEU A 174 -31.36 -10.26 -5.78
N THR A 175 -32.31 -11.10 -5.38
CA THR A 175 -32.77 -11.19 -4.00
C THR A 175 -31.88 -12.14 -3.22
N VAL A 176 -31.13 -11.60 -2.24
CA VAL A 176 -30.11 -12.33 -1.47
C VAL A 176 -30.26 -12.12 0.03
N GLY A 177 -29.85 -13.11 0.82
CA GLY A 177 -29.84 -13.02 2.28
C GLY A 177 -28.72 -12.14 2.83
N SER A 178 -27.58 -12.06 2.14
CA SER A 178 -26.40 -11.27 2.58
C SER A 178 -25.70 -10.61 1.40
N VAL A 179 -25.11 -9.44 1.67
CA VAL A 179 -24.28 -8.70 0.70
C VAL A 179 -22.92 -8.43 1.32
N VAL A 180 -21.84 -8.68 0.58
CA VAL A 180 -20.47 -8.33 0.96
C VAL A 180 -19.92 -7.29 0.00
N LEU A 181 -19.49 -6.14 0.52
CA LEU A 181 -18.85 -5.06 -0.22
C LEU A 181 -17.33 -5.27 -0.19
N ALA A 182 -16.77 -5.80 -1.28
CA ALA A 182 -15.34 -5.97 -1.51
C ALA A 182 -14.87 -5.09 -2.68
N LEU A 183 -15.27 -3.81 -2.67
CA LEU A 183 -15.26 -2.88 -3.80
C LEU A 183 -13.86 -2.49 -4.31
N GLY A 184 -12.79 -2.76 -3.52
CA GLY A 184 -11.44 -2.37 -3.90
C GLY A 184 -11.28 -0.85 -4.01
N HIS A 185 -10.58 -0.38 -5.03
CA HIS A 185 -10.45 1.05 -5.32
C HIS A 185 -11.75 1.59 -5.92
N ILE A 186 -12.35 2.54 -5.21
CA ILE A 186 -13.53 3.26 -5.71
C ILE A 186 -13.10 4.51 -6.46
N GLU A 187 -13.79 4.82 -7.53
CA GLU A 187 -13.62 6.08 -8.24
C GLU A 187 -14.08 7.24 -7.35
N SER A 188 -13.31 8.33 -7.35
CA SER A 188 -13.55 9.49 -6.50
C SER A 188 -13.61 10.77 -7.33
N ARG A 189 -14.47 11.71 -6.91
CA ARG A 189 -14.53 13.04 -7.49
C ARG A 189 -13.18 13.75 -7.33
N LEU A 190 -12.75 14.42 -8.39
CA LEU A 190 -11.54 15.25 -8.34
C LEU A 190 -11.70 16.36 -7.28
N ASN A 191 -10.62 16.68 -6.59
CA ASN A 191 -10.60 17.80 -5.66
C ASN A 191 -10.69 19.16 -6.41
N PRO A 192 -10.89 20.31 -5.71
CA PRO A 192 -11.03 21.61 -6.39
C PRO A 192 -9.85 21.99 -7.28
N GLU A 193 -8.61 21.71 -6.86
CA GLU A 193 -7.39 21.98 -7.64
C GLU A 193 -7.35 21.12 -8.90
N GLN A 194 -7.59 19.83 -8.78
CA GLN A 194 -7.62 18.88 -9.90
C GLN A 194 -8.72 19.23 -10.92
N ARG A 195 -9.91 19.64 -10.44
CA ARG A 195 -10.97 20.14 -11.33
C ARG A 195 -10.55 21.41 -12.06
N SER A 196 -9.78 22.30 -11.40
CA SER A 196 -9.26 23.51 -12.04
C SER A 196 -8.26 23.19 -13.13
N PHE A 197 -7.34 22.22 -12.90
CA PHE A 197 -6.39 21.75 -13.90
C PHE A 197 -7.10 21.08 -15.08
N LYS A 198 -8.07 20.20 -14.81
CA LYS A 198 -8.84 19.56 -15.88
C LYS A 198 -9.58 20.57 -16.75
N ARG A 199 -10.27 21.55 -16.12
CA ARG A 199 -10.97 22.61 -16.87
C ARG A 199 -10.01 23.43 -17.71
N ALA A 200 -8.86 23.82 -17.14
CA ALA A 200 -7.85 24.57 -17.87
C ALA A 200 -7.27 23.76 -19.04
N ALA A 201 -7.06 22.45 -18.86
CA ALA A 201 -6.64 21.56 -19.92
C ALA A 201 -7.66 21.52 -21.07
N ASP A 202 -8.93 21.30 -20.73
CA ASP A 202 -10.02 21.25 -21.72
C ASP A 202 -10.18 22.59 -22.49
N GLU A 203 -10.03 23.74 -21.79
CA GLU A 203 -10.14 25.09 -22.39
C GLU A 203 -8.94 25.49 -23.25
N GLN A 204 -7.72 25.01 -22.89
CA GLN A 204 -6.47 25.44 -23.53
C GLN A 204 -5.86 24.42 -24.47
N GLY A 205 -6.45 23.22 -24.60
CA GLY A 205 -5.89 22.12 -25.40
C GLY A 205 -4.64 21.50 -24.77
N LEU A 206 -4.53 21.51 -23.43
CA LEU A 206 -3.46 20.86 -22.68
C LEU A 206 -3.83 19.41 -22.35
N LEU A 207 -2.82 18.61 -22.00
CA LEU A 207 -3.04 17.24 -21.55
C LEU A 207 -2.95 17.16 -20.02
N TYR A 208 -4.03 16.73 -19.39
CA TYR A 208 -4.08 16.50 -17.95
C TYR A 208 -4.53 15.07 -17.65
N PHE A 209 -3.66 14.33 -16.98
CA PHE A 209 -3.95 12.97 -16.51
C PHE A 209 -4.18 13.02 -14.99
N PRO A 210 -5.44 12.93 -14.53
CA PRO A 210 -5.76 12.92 -13.11
C PRO A 210 -5.27 11.63 -12.43
N PRO A 211 -5.30 11.54 -11.07
CA PRO A 211 -4.98 10.30 -10.38
C PRO A 211 -5.79 9.12 -10.91
N ALA A 212 -5.09 8.09 -11.36
CA ALA A 212 -5.69 6.87 -11.93
C ALA A 212 -4.78 5.66 -11.68
N PRO A 213 -5.31 4.42 -11.73
CA PRO A 213 -4.48 3.24 -11.88
C PRO A 213 -3.64 3.36 -13.16
N PRO A 214 -2.34 3.07 -13.12
CA PRO A 214 -1.48 3.22 -14.31
C PRO A 214 -1.92 2.38 -15.51
N ALA A 215 -2.61 1.26 -15.28
CA ALA A 215 -3.15 0.39 -16.32
C ALA A 215 -4.32 1.00 -17.11
N ASP A 216 -5.02 1.99 -16.55
CA ASP A 216 -6.17 2.64 -17.16
C ASP A 216 -5.79 3.86 -18.01
N VAL A 217 -4.51 4.26 -17.97
CA VAL A 217 -4.03 5.47 -18.65
C VAL A 217 -3.53 5.12 -20.05
N ASP A 218 -4.01 5.86 -21.06
CA ASP A 218 -3.44 5.81 -22.41
C ASP A 218 -2.10 6.58 -22.48
N TRP A 219 -1.02 5.87 -22.22
CA TRP A 219 0.34 6.44 -22.26
C TRP A 219 0.80 6.83 -23.66
N GLN A 220 0.12 6.37 -24.73
CA GLN A 220 0.42 6.76 -26.11
C GLN A 220 -0.06 8.20 -26.40
N ALA A 221 -1.03 8.71 -25.63
CA ALA A 221 -1.50 10.09 -25.76
C ALA A 221 -0.45 11.13 -25.31
N VAL A 222 0.57 10.72 -24.52
CA VAL A 222 1.68 11.61 -24.11
C VAL A 222 2.63 11.80 -25.30
N PRO A 223 2.89 13.05 -25.77
CA PRO A 223 3.75 13.29 -26.93
C PRO A 223 5.20 12.85 -26.73
N ASP A 224 5.84 12.38 -27.81
CA ASP A 224 7.27 12.09 -27.83
C ASP A 224 8.08 13.40 -27.74
N ASN A 225 9.21 13.38 -27.05
CA ASN A 225 10.18 14.48 -26.96
C ASN A 225 9.68 15.81 -26.35
N GLU A 226 8.43 15.89 -25.91
CA GLU A 226 7.90 17.09 -25.24
C GLU A 226 8.12 17.05 -23.71
N PRO A 227 8.17 18.21 -23.04
CA PRO A 227 8.23 18.24 -21.58
C PRO A 227 6.92 17.77 -20.95
N VAL A 228 7.05 16.98 -19.88
CA VAL A 228 5.93 16.46 -19.10
C VAL A 228 6.18 16.68 -17.62
N LEU A 229 5.28 17.41 -16.95
CA LEU A 229 5.28 17.52 -15.49
C LEU A 229 4.65 16.26 -14.89
N VAL A 230 5.35 15.63 -13.95
CA VAL A 230 4.84 14.47 -13.20
C VAL A 230 4.77 14.83 -11.72
N ARG A 231 3.55 14.90 -11.18
CA ARG A 231 3.27 15.23 -9.79
C ARG A 231 3.06 13.97 -8.97
N GLY A 232 3.93 13.74 -8.00
CA GLY A 232 3.97 12.54 -7.16
C GLY A 232 5.20 11.69 -7.49
N MET A 233 5.93 11.26 -6.44
CA MET A 233 7.14 10.43 -6.56
C MET A 233 7.05 9.23 -5.60
N GLY A 234 5.83 8.67 -5.43
CA GLY A 234 5.56 7.42 -4.75
C GLY A 234 5.68 6.22 -5.70
N LEU A 235 4.96 5.12 -5.41
CA LEU A 235 5.05 3.89 -6.20
C LEU A 235 4.55 4.06 -7.65
N ASN A 236 3.41 4.74 -7.85
CA ASN A 236 2.85 4.97 -9.19
C ASN A 236 3.79 5.80 -10.09
N PHE A 237 4.67 6.61 -9.50
CA PHE A 237 5.67 7.36 -10.26
C PHE A 237 6.59 6.44 -11.06
N PHE A 238 7.04 5.35 -10.47
CA PHE A 238 7.91 4.41 -11.17
C PHE A 238 7.18 3.67 -12.30
N ASP A 239 5.87 3.45 -12.17
CA ASP A 239 5.04 2.90 -13.24
C ASP A 239 4.93 3.88 -14.42
N VAL A 240 4.68 5.17 -14.12
CA VAL A 240 4.64 6.26 -15.14
C VAL A 240 5.99 6.36 -15.86
N VAL A 241 7.09 6.44 -15.09
CA VAL A 241 8.44 6.53 -15.68
C VAL A 241 8.75 5.31 -16.54
N GLY A 242 8.45 4.10 -16.07
CA GLY A 242 8.64 2.86 -16.85
C GLY A 242 7.92 2.89 -18.19
N GLN A 243 6.65 3.35 -18.22
CA GLN A 243 5.88 3.46 -19.46
C GLN A 243 6.42 4.51 -20.43
N LEU A 244 6.88 5.64 -19.90
CA LEU A 244 7.39 6.76 -20.72
C LEU A 244 8.86 6.57 -21.15
N THR A 245 9.54 5.52 -20.70
CA THR A 245 10.93 5.20 -21.01
C THR A 245 11.08 3.80 -21.62
N GLU A 246 11.13 2.73 -20.83
CA GLU A 246 11.21 1.35 -21.33
C GLU A 246 10.01 0.99 -22.23
N GLY A 247 8.81 1.45 -21.87
CA GLY A 247 7.59 1.28 -22.67
C GLY A 247 7.66 1.96 -24.04
N ARG A 248 8.61 2.88 -24.26
CA ARG A 248 8.92 3.53 -25.54
C ARG A 248 10.15 2.98 -26.24
N GLY A 249 10.71 1.89 -25.73
CA GLY A 249 11.85 1.18 -26.34
C GLY A 249 13.21 1.57 -25.82
N GLY A 250 13.30 2.44 -24.80
CA GLY A 250 14.54 2.69 -24.08
C GLY A 250 15.00 1.47 -23.28
N THR A 251 16.29 1.36 -23.03
CA THR A 251 16.85 0.18 -22.35
C THR A 251 17.86 0.56 -21.29
N PHE A 252 17.92 -0.23 -20.22
CA PHE A 252 18.97 -0.13 -19.23
C PHE A 252 20.05 -1.20 -19.49
N VAL A 253 21.31 -0.79 -19.39
CA VAL A 253 22.47 -1.68 -19.51
C VAL A 253 23.38 -1.49 -18.32
N ASP A 254 24.11 -2.54 -17.95
CA ASP A 254 25.16 -2.43 -16.94
C ASP A 254 26.27 -1.49 -17.47
N ALA A 255 26.68 -0.51 -16.67
CA ALA A 255 27.71 0.47 -17.04
C ALA A 255 29.12 -0.14 -17.18
N GLY A 256 29.26 -1.46 -17.06
CA GLY A 256 30.50 -2.18 -17.33
C GLY A 256 31.58 -2.04 -16.26
N VAL A 257 31.24 -1.47 -15.08
CA VAL A 257 32.13 -1.43 -13.93
C VAL A 257 31.78 -2.58 -13.01
N PRO A 258 32.58 -3.68 -12.95
CA PRO A 258 32.26 -4.84 -12.13
C PRO A 258 32.02 -4.46 -10.66
N GLY A 259 30.87 -4.84 -10.11
CA GLY A 259 30.49 -4.61 -8.73
C GLY A 259 30.01 -3.19 -8.39
N ALA A 260 29.88 -2.27 -9.36
CA ALA A 260 29.41 -0.91 -9.11
C ALA A 260 27.88 -0.76 -9.08
N GLY A 261 27.13 -1.75 -9.61
CA GLY A 261 25.66 -1.71 -9.65
C GLY A 261 25.09 -0.47 -10.36
N VAL A 262 25.88 0.18 -11.21
CA VAL A 262 25.49 1.42 -11.89
C VAL A 262 24.93 1.09 -13.25
N LEU A 263 23.67 1.47 -13.46
CA LEU A 263 23.01 1.36 -14.76
C LEU A 263 23.31 2.58 -15.65
N GLU A 264 23.40 2.33 -16.95
CA GLU A 264 23.36 3.33 -18.01
C GLU A 264 22.04 3.21 -18.77
N TYR A 265 21.37 4.34 -19.02
CA TYR A 265 20.17 4.36 -19.84
C TYR A 265 20.49 4.71 -21.29
N ARG A 266 20.00 3.88 -22.22
CA ARG A 266 20.07 4.09 -23.66
C ARG A 266 18.70 4.50 -24.17
N ALA A 267 18.57 5.78 -24.51
CA ALA A 267 17.34 6.35 -24.99
C ALA A 267 16.94 5.79 -26.38
N SER A 268 15.65 5.59 -26.58
CA SER A 268 15.08 5.25 -27.89
C SER A 268 14.93 6.48 -28.81
N GLY A 269 14.95 7.69 -28.23
CA GLY A 269 14.65 8.95 -28.90
C GLY A 269 13.17 9.29 -28.94
N ARG A 270 12.31 8.53 -28.24
CA ARG A 270 10.86 8.75 -28.12
C ARG A 270 10.42 9.13 -26.71
N GLU A 271 11.34 9.21 -25.78
CA GLU A 271 11.05 9.59 -24.40
C GLU A 271 10.63 11.07 -24.33
N PRO A 272 9.59 11.43 -23.55
CA PRO A 272 9.36 12.82 -23.20
C PRO A 272 10.43 13.29 -22.21
N LYS A 273 10.59 14.59 -22.05
CA LYS A 273 11.39 15.16 -20.96
C LYS A 273 10.56 15.13 -19.68
N ILE A 274 10.83 14.16 -18.83
CA ILE A 274 10.09 13.96 -17.59
C ILE A 274 10.62 14.91 -16.52
N ILE A 275 9.73 15.74 -15.93
CA ILE A 275 10.08 16.68 -14.88
C ILE A 275 9.26 16.33 -13.65
N ALA A 276 9.92 15.65 -12.70
CA ALA A 276 9.28 15.06 -11.54
C ALA A 276 9.17 16.01 -10.35
N ALA A 277 8.08 15.94 -9.62
CA ALA A 277 7.82 16.80 -8.48
C ALA A 277 7.15 16.03 -7.34
N SER A 278 7.60 16.25 -6.11
CA SER A 278 6.93 15.78 -4.91
C SER A 278 7.12 16.74 -3.74
N ARG A 279 6.28 16.66 -2.74
CA ARG A 279 6.39 17.49 -1.53
C ARG A 279 7.77 17.37 -0.86
N ARG A 280 8.38 16.18 -0.87
CA ARG A 280 9.74 15.95 -0.33
C ARG A 280 10.86 16.33 -1.29
N GLY A 281 10.57 16.48 -2.56
CA GLY A 281 11.55 16.65 -3.64
C GLY A 281 12.29 15.38 -4.02
N THR A 282 12.06 14.27 -3.35
CA THR A 282 12.69 12.96 -3.62
C THR A 282 11.66 11.85 -3.68
N PRO A 283 11.92 10.72 -4.37
CA PRO A 283 11.10 9.52 -4.27
C PRO A 283 11.23 8.88 -2.87
N TYR A 284 10.38 7.87 -2.63
CA TYR A 284 10.51 7.01 -1.45
C TYR A 284 11.84 6.27 -1.48
N ARG A 285 12.38 5.98 -0.27
CA ARG A 285 13.58 5.14 -0.17
C ARG A 285 13.31 3.73 -0.64
N ALA A 286 14.26 3.18 -1.39
CA ALA A 286 14.18 1.81 -1.87
C ALA A 286 14.19 0.79 -0.71
N LYS A 287 13.59 -0.35 -0.95
CA LYS A 287 13.66 -1.50 -0.04
C LYS A 287 15.09 -2.02 0.08
N ALA A 288 15.45 -2.47 1.28
CA ALA A 288 16.71 -3.20 1.50
C ALA A 288 16.65 -4.58 0.84
N GLY A 289 17.77 -5.08 0.35
CA GLY A 289 17.95 -6.47 -0.05
C GLY A 289 17.97 -7.36 1.19
N LEU A 290 16.89 -8.09 1.43
CA LEU A 290 16.70 -8.93 2.61
C LEU A 290 16.27 -10.33 2.22
N ASP A 291 16.64 -11.32 3.03
CA ASP A 291 16.16 -12.71 2.89
C ASP A 291 14.70 -12.91 3.35
N GLY A 292 14.06 -11.89 3.88
CA GLY A 292 12.68 -11.93 4.34
C GLY A 292 12.01 -10.58 4.19
N TYR A 293 10.71 -10.53 4.43
CA TYR A 293 9.96 -9.26 4.36
C TYR A 293 10.40 -8.27 5.44
N TYR A 294 10.79 -8.78 6.61
CA TYR A 294 11.38 -8.03 7.71
C TYR A 294 12.83 -8.46 7.92
N PRO A 295 13.74 -7.56 8.35
CA PRO A 295 15.11 -7.95 8.70
C PRO A 295 15.13 -9.02 9.79
N ARG A 296 15.94 -10.06 9.62
CA ARG A 296 16.13 -11.12 10.63
C ARG A 296 16.89 -10.63 11.87
N SER A 297 17.80 -9.68 11.68
CA SER A 297 18.59 -9.09 12.77
C SER A 297 17.80 -8.13 13.66
N ILE A 298 16.58 -7.77 13.29
CA ILE A 298 15.73 -6.87 14.07
C ILE A 298 14.77 -7.66 14.95
N THR A 299 14.96 -7.49 16.27
CA THR A 299 14.00 -7.90 17.31
C THR A 299 13.51 -6.65 18.00
N MET A 300 12.19 -6.45 18.03
CA MET A 300 11.57 -5.33 18.73
C MET A 300 11.81 -5.50 20.25
N ARG A 301 12.35 -4.48 20.89
CA ARG A 301 12.72 -4.50 22.31
C ARG A 301 11.80 -3.66 23.18
N TYR A 302 11.24 -2.62 22.59
CA TYR A 302 10.44 -1.61 23.29
C TYR A 302 8.98 -1.63 22.85
N LEU A 303 8.69 -1.61 21.54
CA LEU A 303 7.35 -1.83 21.00
C LEU A 303 7.09 -3.33 20.89
N THR A 304 6.90 -3.99 22.02
CA THR A 304 6.65 -5.42 22.13
C THR A 304 5.17 -5.71 22.41
N GLU A 305 4.78 -6.97 22.25
CA GLU A 305 3.45 -7.43 22.64
C GLU A 305 3.16 -7.16 24.12
N ASP A 306 4.10 -7.49 25.00
CA ASP A 306 3.98 -7.20 26.44
C ASP A 306 3.77 -5.71 26.73
N ALA A 307 4.41 -4.82 25.97
CA ALA A 307 4.21 -3.38 26.11
C ALA A 307 2.79 -2.97 25.71
N VAL A 308 2.26 -3.56 24.63
CA VAL A 308 0.87 -3.33 24.17
C VAL A 308 -0.14 -3.90 25.15
N ASP A 309 0.11 -5.10 25.65
CA ASP A 309 -0.82 -5.77 26.58
C ASP A 309 -0.91 -5.04 27.92
N ARG A 310 0.13 -4.33 28.36
CA ARG A 310 0.04 -3.46 29.53
C ARG A 310 -1.01 -2.35 29.36
N PHE A 311 -1.13 -1.73 28.18
CA PHE A 311 -2.18 -0.75 27.91
C PHE A 311 -3.56 -1.40 27.96
N ARG A 312 -3.72 -2.57 27.34
CA ARG A 312 -4.99 -3.33 27.33
C ARG A 312 -5.40 -3.74 28.74
N ALA A 313 -4.45 -4.27 29.54
CA ALA A 313 -4.69 -4.69 30.91
C ALA A 313 -5.08 -3.51 31.83
N ALA A 314 -4.54 -2.32 31.57
CA ALA A 314 -4.89 -1.10 32.27
C ALA A 314 -6.22 -0.49 31.80
N GLY A 315 -6.85 -1.00 30.74
CA GLY A 315 -8.05 -0.41 30.14
C GLY A 315 -7.80 0.95 29.50
N ILE A 316 -6.58 1.22 29.07
CA ILE A 316 -6.16 2.52 28.51
C ILE A 316 -6.01 2.38 27.00
N GLN A 317 -6.64 3.27 26.22
CA GLN A 317 -6.29 3.47 24.84
C GLN A 317 -4.98 4.26 24.77
N PRO A 318 -3.88 3.69 24.21
CA PRO A 318 -2.61 4.41 24.15
C PRO A 318 -2.70 5.61 23.22
N GLY A 319 -2.00 6.68 23.57
CA GLY A 319 -1.73 7.81 22.72
C GLY A 319 -0.65 7.48 21.71
N PHE A 320 -0.86 7.87 20.42
CA PHE A 320 0.14 7.55 19.40
C PHE A 320 1.49 8.24 19.68
N ASP A 321 1.47 9.56 19.88
CA ASP A 321 2.69 10.36 20.03
C ASP A 321 3.39 10.18 21.38
N HIS A 322 2.62 9.86 22.44
CA HIS A 322 3.13 9.78 23.81
C HIS A 322 3.46 8.36 24.27
N ASP A 323 2.77 7.36 23.73
CA ASP A 323 2.92 5.98 24.18
C ASP A 323 3.53 5.06 23.12
N LEU A 324 3.01 5.07 21.88
CA LEU A 324 3.42 4.12 20.86
C LEU A 324 4.66 4.56 20.09
N TRP A 325 4.68 5.80 19.60
CA TRP A 325 5.82 6.32 18.84
C TRP A 325 7.13 6.31 19.65
N PRO A 326 7.17 6.72 20.91
CA PRO A 326 8.40 6.66 21.69
C PRO A 326 8.99 5.26 21.84
N LEU A 327 8.16 4.21 21.88
CA LEU A 327 8.64 2.83 21.90
C LEU A 327 9.25 2.44 20.55
N LEU A 328 8.57 2.72 19.46
CA LEU A 328 9.07 2.45 18.13
C LEU A 328 10.33 3.26 17.79
N HIS A 329 10.41 4.50 18.24
CA HIS A 329 11.58 5.35 18.06
C HIS A 329 12.82 4.76 18.74
N ARG A 330 12.66 4.23 19.97
CA ARG A 330 13.73 3.51 20.68
C ARG A 330 14.21 2.28 19.91
N ASP A 331 13.29 1.51 19.33
CA ASP A 331 13.64 0.36 18.50
C ASP A 331 14.43 0.77 17.26
N ALA A 332 14.05 1.86 16.59
CA ALA A 332 14.77 2.38 15.43
C ALA A 332 16.20 2.88 15.79
N LEU A 333 16.36 3.56 16.93
CA LEU A 333 17.66 3.99 17.44
C LEU A 333 18.56 2.80 17.79
N TRP A 334 18.01 1.82 18.51
CA TRP A 334 18.74 0.60 18.82
C TRP A 334 19.18 -0.15 17.57
N ALA A 335 18.28 -0.35 16.61
CA ALA A 335 18.58 -1.02 15.35
C ALA A 335 19.69 -0.31 14.57
N TYR A 336 19.65 1.03 14.52
CA TYR A 336 20.68 1.81 13.87
C TYR A 336 22.05 1.63 14.53
N TYR A 337 22.15 1.93 15.83
CA TYR A 337 23.44 1.99 16.51
C TYR A 337 24.06 0.62 16.79
N SER A 338 23.24 -0.40 17.04
CA SER A 338 23.75 -1.78 17.14
C SER A 338 24.30 -2.30 15.82
N THR A 339 23.65 -1.93 14.71
CA THR A 339 24.18 -2.25 13.37
C THR A 339 25.43 -1.44 13.05
N LEU A 340 25.47 -0.15 13.40
CA LEU A 340 26.65 0.70 13.20
C LEU A 340 27.87 0.17 13.97
N ALA A 341 27.67 -0.23 15.24
CA ALA A 341 28.72 -0.82 16.06
C ALA A 341 29.28 -2.13 15.45
N ARG A 342 28.42 -2.94 14.85
CA ARG A 342 28.80 -4.20 14.20
C ARG A 342 29.49 -3.98 12.85
N SER A 343 28.92 -3.13 11.99
CA SER A 343 29.38 -2.98 10.59
C SER A 343 30.46 -1.91 10.41
N GLN A 344 30.51 -0.90 11.28
CA GLN A 344 31.43 0.24 11.21
C GLN A 344 31.93 0.63 12.61
N PRO A 345 32.62 -0.28 13.35
CA PRO A 345 32.98 -0.06 14.76
C PRO A 345 33.85 1.19 14.97
N THR A 346 34.64 1.59 13.98
CA THR A 346 35.49 2.80 14.04
C THR A 346 34.68 4.11 14.07
N ALA A 347 33.39 4.06 13.76
CA ALA A 347 32.51 5.22 13.84
C ALA A 347 32.04 5.51 15.28
N ILE A 348 32.31 4.61 16.22
CA ILE A 348 31.89 4.72 17.61
C ILE A 348 33.10 4.57 18.54
N LYS A 349 33.28 5.52 19.44
CA LYS A 349 34.29 5.41 20.52
C LYS A 349 33.80 4.41 21.53
N ASP A 350 34.59 3.35 21.77
CA ASP A 350 34.24 2.22 22.64
C ASP A 350 32.84 1.65 22.37
N PRO A 351 32.68 0.88 21.26
CA PRO A 351 31.37 0.41 20.84
C PRO A 351 30.65 -0.45 21.90
N ALA A 352 31.39 -1.24 22.69
CA ALA A 352 30.78 -2.10 23.70
C ALA A 352 30.20 -1.28 24.86
N GLN A 353 30.96 -0.31 25.39
CA GLN A 353 30.48 0.59 26.44
C GLN A 353 29.34 1.47 25.94
N PHE A 354 29.48 2.01 24.69
CA PHE A 354 28.43 2.82 24.10
C PHE A 354 27.09 2.05 23.98
N LEU A 355 27.11 0.78 23.56
CA LEU A 355 25.88 -0.01 23.44
C LEU A 355 25.27 -0.33 24.81
N ALA A 356 26.07 -0.56 25.83
CA ALA A 356 25.59 -0.75 27.21
C ALA A 356 24.90 0.52 27.75
N ASP A 357 25.56 1.68 27.60
CA ASP A 357 25.01 2.97 28.02
C ASP A 357 23.74 3.33 27.20
N LEU A 358 23.73 3.02 25.92
CA LEU A 358 22.57 3.25 25.05
C LEU A 358 21.39 2.36 25.46
N GLU A 359 21.62 1.10 25.76
CA GLU A 359 20.58 0.18 26.23
C GLU A 359 19.91 0.71 27.49
N ASP A 360 20.70 1.21 28.45
CA ASP A 360 20.19 1.82 29.68
C ASP A 360 19.40 3.10 29.40
N ALA A 361 19.95 4.01 28.57
CA ALA A 361 19.30 5.27 28.22
C ALA A 361 17.98 5.08 27.43
N LEU A 362 17.84 3.97 26.70
CA LEU A 362 16.62 3.64 25.95
C LEU A 362 15.55 2.94 26.80
N GLN A 363 15.82 2.53 28.05
CA GLN A 363 14.81 1.87 28.88
C GLN A 363 13.64 2.82 29.18
N PRO A 364 12.39 2.36 29.03
CA PRO A 364 11.20 3.13 29.41
C PRO A 364 11.04 3.08 30.94
N HIS A 365 11.68 4.02 31.67
CA HIS A 365 11.52 4.15 33.10
C HIS A 365 10.20 4.86 33.45
N ALA A 366 9.49 4.35 34.44
CA ALA A 366 8.15 4.83 34.84
C ALA A 366 8.11 6.30 35.30
N HIS A 367 9.27 6.94 35.55
CA HIS A 367 9.37 8.28 36.12
C HIS A 367 10.15 9.28 35.24
N THR A 368 10.63 8.92 34.05
CA THR A 368 11.49 9.76 33.20
C THR A 368 11.02 9.91 31.79
N THR A 369 9.72 10.09 31.56
CA THR A 369 9.10 10.10 30.22
C THR A 369 9.50 11.29 29.36
N THR A 370 10.07 12.37 29.90
CA THR A 370 10.21 13.65 29.18
C THR A 370 11.59 13.97 28.62
N HIS A 371 12.65 13.25 28.98
CA HIS A 371 14.04 13.64 28.64
C HIS A 371 14.92 12.53 28.03
N TRP A 372 14.39 11.34 27.77
CA TRP A 372 15.18 10.23 27.25
C TRP A 372 15.87 10.53 25.90
N GLU A 373 15.23 11.27 25.01
CA GLU A 373 15.81 11.67 23.72
C GLU A 373 17.03 12.58 23.91
N GLY A 374 17.01 13.49 24.86
CA GLY A 374 18.14 14.32 25.23
C GLY A 374 19.33 13.49 25.76
N SER A 375 19.06 12.57 26.69
CA SER A 375 20.10 11.67 27.23
C SER A 375 20.74 10.80 26.15
N VAL A 376 19.95 10.26 25.23
CA VAL A 376 20.46 9.53 24.06
C VAL A 376 21.25 10.47 23.14
N GLY A 377 20.77 11.69 22.92
CA GLY A 377 21.46 12.71 22.13
C GLY A 377 22.85 13.02 22.66
N ASP A 378 22.98 13.28 23.97
CA ASP A 378 24.26 13.56 24.66
C ASP A 378 25.23 12.36 24.54
N LEU A 379 24.71 11.14 24.71
CA LEU A 379 25.49 9.92 24.56
C LEU A 379 26.01 9.75 23.15
N VAL A 380 25.14 9.94 22.15
CA VAL A 380 25.49 9.86 20.73
C VAL A 380 26.51 10.94 20.36
N GLU A 381 26.34 12.16 20.87
CA GLU A 381 27.30 13.25 20.62
C GLU A 381 28.70 12.94 21.14
N LYS A 382 28.78 12.33 22.31
CA LYS A 382 30.02 11.96 22.97
C LYS A 382 30.78 10.82 22.31
N HIS A 383 30.05 9.82 21.77
CA HIS A 383 30.65 8.56 21.31
C HIS A 383 30.65 8.36 19.80
N VAL A 384 29.71 8.97 19.06
CA VAL A 384 29.51 8.71 17.62
C VAL A 384 30.03 9.85 16.78
N VAL A 385 30.82 9.55 15.75
CA VAL A 385 31.29 10.56 14.78
C VAL A 385 30.09 11.28 14.13
N SER A 386 30.21 12.59 13.93
CA SER A 386 29.08 13.44 13.52
C SER A 386 28.38 12.97 12.25
N SER A 387 29.15 12.47 11.27
CA SER A 387 28.63 11.98 9.99
C SER A 387 27.83 10.66 10.09
N ARG A 388 27.82 10.03 11.27
CA ARG A 388 27.12 8.76 11.54
C ARG A 388 26.06 8.89 12.63
N ARG A 389 25.73 10.10 13.05
CA ARG A 389 24.61 10.34 13.98
C ARG A 389 23.29 10.22 13.23
N LEU A 390 22.38 9.42 13.77
CA LEU A 390 21.07 9.19 13.13
C LEU A 390 20.19 10.44 13.21
N ASN A 391 19.63 10.81 12.07
CA ASN A 391 18.57 11.80 11.96
C ASN A 391 17.40 11.21 11.17
N LEU A 392 16.45 10.60 11.86
CA LEU A 392 15.29 9.96 11.23
C LEU A 392 14.44 10.92 10.41
N ARG A 393 14.25 12.16 10.89
CA ARG A 393 13.50 13.19 10.14
C ARG A 393 14.23 13.59 8.87
N GLY A 394 15.56 13.75 8.94
CA GLY A 394 16.40 14.00 7.78
C GLY A 394 16.41 12.83 6.77
N LEU A 395 16.29 11.59 7.24
CA LEU A 395 16.13 10.44 6.35
C LEU A 395 14.81 10.48 5.57
N ALA A 396 13.72 10.92 6.19
CA ALA A 396 12.41 11.03 5.56
C ALA A 396 12.27 12.25 4.64
N ALA A 397 13.02 13.32 4.89
CA ALA A 397 13.00 14.56 4.13
C ALA A 397 14.45 15.04 3.85
N PRO A 398 15.19 14.35 2.97
CA PRO A 398 16.64 14.57 2.80
C PRO A 398 17.00 15.95 2.21
N LEU A 399 16.04 16.65 1.62
CA LEU A 399 16.22 18.00 1.07
C LEU A 399 15.64 19.10 1.99
N ALA A 400 15.11 18.77 3.15
CA ALA A 400 14.53 19.75 4.07
C ALA A 400 15.56 20.80 4.50
N GLY A 401 15.20 22.08 4.39
CA GLY A 401 16.07 23.21 4.75
C GLY A 401 17.23 23.49 3.79
N ARG A 402 17.31 22.77 2.65
CA ARG A 402 18.32 23.02 1.61
C ARG A 402 17.75 23.92 0.52
N THR A 403 18.57 24.89 0.08
CA THR A 403 18.32 25.71 -1.11
C THR A 403 19.31 25.33 -2.22
N PHE A 404 18.89 25.46 -3.46
CA PHE A 404 19.69 25.12 -4.64
C PHE A 404 19.77 26.33 -5.57
N ALA A 405 20.98 26.67 -6.00
CA ALA A 405 21.21 27.79 -6.89
C ALA A 405 20.67 27.56 -8.31
N SER A 406 20.51 26.29 -8.70
CA SER A 406 19.96 25.89 -9.99
C SER A 406 19.32 24.51 -9.94
N ARG A 407 18.53 24.19 -10.94
CA ARG A 407 17.97 22.83 -11.12
C ARG A 407 19.06 21.79 -11.36
N GLY A 408 20.13 22.13 -12.05
CA GLY A 408 21.27 21.23 -12.22
C GLY A 408 21.93 20.82 -10.90
N GLU A 409 22.02 21.74 -9.92
CA GLU A 409 22.51 21.43 -8.58
C GLU A 409 21.53 20.50 -7.83
N LEU A 410 20.24 20.74 -7.96
CA LEU A 410 19.20 19.85 -7.40
C LEU A 410 19.27 18.46 -8.02
N ASP A 411 19.31 18.35 -9.35
CA ASP A 411 19.37 17.08 -10.07
C ASP A 411 20.61 16.26 -9.66
N ALA A 412 21.75 16.91 -9.51
CA ALA A 412 22.97 16.26 -9.00
C ALA A 412 22.79 15.75 -7.56
N ALA A 413 22.15 16.54 -6.68
CA ALA A 413 21.91 16.16 -5.30
C ALA A 413 20.93 14.98 -5.20
N ILE A 414 19.87 14.95 -6.02
CA ILE A 414 18.90 13.86 -6.04
C ILE A 414 19.54 12.60 -6.65
N THR A 415 20.33 12.72 -7.70
CA THR A 415 21.06 11.57 -8.28
C THR A 415 22.00 10.94 -7.25
N ALA A 416 22.75 11.74 -6.50
CA ALA A 416 23.61 11.26 -5.43
C ALA A 416 22.82 10.59 -4.30
N TYR A 417 21.62 11.09 -3.96
CA TYR A 417 20.71 10.47 -3.01
C TYR A 417 20.24 9.10 -3.49
N LEU A 418 19.89 8.96 -4.78
CA LEU A 418 19.42 7.70 -5.36
C LEU A 418 20.54 6.64 -5.38
N ASP A 419 21.76 7.04 -5.78
CA ASP A 419 22.93 6.17 -5.78
C ASP A 419 23.30 5.69 -4.35
N ASP A 420 23.28 6.61 -3.37
CA ASP A 420 23.53 6.25 -1.96
C ASP A 420 22.45 5.29 -1.42
N ASP A 421 21.18 5.54 -1.75
CA ASP A 421 20.08 4.69 -1.28
C ASP A 421 20.11 3.30 -1.92
N ALA A 422 20.41 3.18 -3.20
CA ALA A 422 20.59 1.90 -3.89
C ALA A 422 21.78 1.11 -3.32
N ARG A 423 22.92 1.76 -3.11
CA ARG A 423 24.10 1.16 -2.48
C ARG A 423 23.80 0.65 -1.07
N ARG A 424 23.06 1.42 -0.25
CA ARG A 424 22.62 1.00 1.08
C ARG A 424 21.68 -0.19 1.02
N SER A 425 20.77 -0.19 0.03
CA SER A 425 19.86 -1.31 -0.18
C SER A 425 20.61 -2.62 -0.46
N ALA A 426 21.67 -2.57 -1.25
CA ALA A 426 22.52 -3.72 -1.55
C ALA A 426 23.29 -4.25 -0.32
N LEU A 427 23.60 -3.40 0.66
CA LEU A 427 24.22 -3.82 1.93
C LEU A 427 23.25 -4.59 2.85
N GLY A 428 21.95 -4.51 2.61
CA GLY A 428 20.92 -5.24 3.35
C GLY A 428 21.03 -5.01 4.86
N GLU A 429 21.15 -6.10 5.62
CA GLU A 429 21.24 -6.06 7.11
C GLU A 429 22.57 -5.52 7.66
N ALA A 430 23.55 -5.22 6.82
CA ALA A 430 24.79 -4.57 7.24
C ALA A 430 24.70 -3.04 7.22
N ASP A 431 23.67 -2.44 6.59
CA ASP A 431 23.51 -0.98 6.56
C ASP A 431 22.69 -0.47 7.76
N PRO A 432 23.26 0.43 8.60
CA PRO A 432 22.56 0.95 9.78
C PRO A 432 21.27 1.72 9.45
N VAL A 433 21.25 2.48 8.34
CA VAL A 433 20.06 3.25 7.92
C VAL A 433 18.94 2.29 7.51
N LYS A 434 19.26 1.26 6.72
CA LYS A 434 18.26 0.26 6.32
C LYS A 434 17.75 -0.54 7.51
N MET A 435 18.57 -0.75 8.54
CA MET A 435 18.12 -1.42 9.78
C MET A 435 17.23 -0.52 10.64
N ALA A 436 17.52 0.78 10.76
CA ALA A 436 16.58 1.71 11.39
C ALA A 436 15.21 1.72 10.68
N ILE A 437 15.23 1.77 9.35
CA ILE A 437 14.01 1.66 8.52
C ILE A 437 13.35 0.29 8.71
N GLY A 438 14.14 -0.77 8.81
CA GLY A 438 13.67 -2.13 9.07
C GLY A 438 12.94 -2.27 10.41
N ALA A 439 13.41 -1.60 11.46
CA ALA A 439 12.72 -1.53 12.74
C ALA A 439 11.38 -0.80 12.62
N LEU A 440 11.35 0.35 11.91
CA LEU A 440 10.09 1.06 11.62
C LEU A 440 9.13 0.18 10.82
N HIS A 441 9.63 -0.59 9.84
CA HIS A 441 8.82 -1.50 9.04
C HIS A 441 8.24 -2.65 9.88
N THR A 442 9.06 -3.26 10.73
CA THR A 442 8.62 -4.33 11.66
C THR A 442 7.59 -3.78 12.67
N GLY A 443 7.85 -2.60 13.23
CA GLY A 443 6.92 -1.94 14.15
C GLY A 443 5.58 -1.58 13.52
N ARG A 444 5.54 -1.30 12.21
CA ARG A 444 4.26 -1.10 11.49
C ARG A 444 3.35 -2.33 11.56
N ALA A 445 3.89 -3.54 11.52
CA ALA A 445 3.08 -4.76 11.65
C ALA A 445 2.40 -4.81 13.03
N ILE A 446 3.14 -4.48 14.08
CA ILE A 446 2.62 -4.39 15.45
C ILE A 446 1.58 -3.27 15.57
N LEU A 447 1.93 -2.05 15.11
CA LEU A 447 1.03 -0.90 15.15
C LEU A 447 -0.30 -1.18 14.44
N LYS A 448 -0.31 -1.85 13.29
CA LYS A 448 -1.55 -2.22 12.59
C LYS A 448 -2.50 -3.04 13.45
N SER A 449 -1.96 -3.93 14.29
CA SER A 449 -2.77 -4.70 15.24
C SER A 449 -3.25 -3.86 16.42
N VAL A 450 -2.43 -2.92 16.87
CA VAL A 450 -2.73 -2.05 18.03
C VAL A 450 -3.79 -1.00 17.70
N VAL A 451 -3.65 -0.32 16.57
CA VAL A 451 -4.49 0.84 16.23
C VAL A 451 -5.86 0.45 15.66
N ALA A 452 -6.03 -0.81 15.29
CA ALA A 452 -7.25 -1.27 14.66
C ALA A 452 -8.44 -1.28 15.64
N ASP A 453 -9.64 -1.19 15.08
CA ASP A 453 -10.91 -1.35 15.79
C ASP A 453 -11.06 -0.43 17.01
N GLY A 454 -10.53 0.80 16.91
CA GLY A 454 -10.55 1.78 18.00
C GLY A 454 -9.47 1.54 19.08
N GLY A 455 -8.37 0.88 18.74
CA GLY A 455 -7.27 0.60 19.67
C GLY A 455 -6.47 1.82 20.13
N ILE A 456 -6.65 2.97 19.46
CA ILE A 456 -6.14 4.29 19.88
C ILE A 456 -7.26 5.33 19.85
N THR A 457 -7.06 6.46 20.53
CA THR A 457 -8.04 7.55 20.51
C THR A 457 -8.21 8.15 19.11
N ASP A 458 -9.37 8.75 18.83
CA ASP A 458 -9.65 9.44 17.58
C ASP A 458 -8.61 10.56 17.28
N GLU A 459 -8.24 11.32 18.30
CA GLU A 459 -7.21 12.37 18.19
C GLU A 459 -5.86 11.77 17.78
N SER A 460 -5.43 10.68 18.45
CA SER A 460 -4.19 9.97 18.09
C SER A 460 -4.24 9.38 16.68
N TRP A 461 -5.40 8.89 16.24
CA TRP A 461 -5.59 8.44 14.87
C TRP A 461 -5.41 9.58 13.86
N LEU A 462 -6.09 10.71 14.10
CA LEU A 462 -6.12 11.85 13.17
C LEU A 462 -4.81 12.63 13.16
N ALA A 463 -4.31 13.05 14.34
CA ALA A 463 -3.14 13.92 14.46
C ALA A 463 -1.82 13.15 14.44
N GLY A 464 -1.72 12.03 15.16
CA GLY A 464 -0.51 11.23 15.23
C GLY A 464 -0.34 10.30 14.03
N LEU A 465 -1.16 9.25 13.96
CA LEU A 465 -1.00 8.19 12.97
C LEU A 465 -1.18 8.70 11.52
N ARG A 466 -2.31 9.34 11.22
CA ARG A 466 -2.64 9.85 9.87
C ARG A 466 -2.07 11.24 9.60
N GLY A 467 -1.93 12.05 10.62
CA GLY A 467 -1.47 13.44 10.49
C GLY A 467 -0.01 13.56 10.08
N TRP A 468 0.89 12.73 10.62
CA TRP A 468 2.30 12.79 10.25
C TRP A 468 2.98 11.43 10.06
N PHE A 469 2.70 10.44 10.93
CA PHE A 469 3.47 9.19 10.96
C PHE A 469 3.31 8.37 9.68
N GLU A 470 2.11 8.23 9.15
CA GLU A 470 1.86 7.51 7.91
C GLU A 470 2.73 8.05 6.77
N SER A 471 2.68 9.36 6.53
CA SER A 471 3.50 9.99 5.50
C SER A 471 5.02 9.86 5.76
N PHE A 472 5.43 9.94 7.02
CA PHE A 472 6.82 9.75 7.43
C PHE A 472 7.31 8.33 7.13
N VAL A 473 6.59 7.32 7.63
CA VAL A 473 7.01 5.93 7.51
C VAL A 473 6.84 5.34 6.11
N GLU A 474 5.86 5.82 5.34
CA GLU A 474 5.71 5.41 3.93
C GLU A 474 6.91 5.81 3.08
N GLY A 475 7.40 7.02 3.24
CA GLY A 475 8.57 7.49 2.52
C GLY A 475 9.86 6.73 2.84
N LEU A 476 9.93 6.09 4.01
CA LEU A 476 11.07 5.30 4.45
C LEU A 476 10.91 3.81 4.11
N ALA A 477 9.75 3.22 4.42
CA ALA A 477 9.55 1.77 4.46
C ALA A 477 8.62 1.21 3.38
N SER A 478 7.94 2.06 2.57
CA SER A 478 7.02 1.61 1.51
C SER A 478 7.56 1.82 0.09
N GLY A 479 8.87 1.93 -0.07
CA GLY A 479 9.49 2.18 -1.37
C GLY A 479 9.43 1.03 -2.36
N ALA A 480 9.86 1.32 -3.56
CA ALA A 480 10.03 0.38 -4.65
C ALA A 480 11.27 -0.52 -4.45
N PRO A 481 11.46 -1.56 -5.27
CA PRO A 481 12.73 -2.29 -5.36
C PRO A 481 13.92 -1.35 -5.61
N ALA A 482 15.11 -1.71 -5.12
CA ALA A 482 16.33 -0.92 -5.31
C ALA A 482 16.64 -0.65 -6.79
N LEU A 483 16.35 -1.60 -7.66
CA LEU A 483 16.46 -1.45 -9.12
C LEU A 483 15.76 -0.18 -9.64
N ARG A 484 14.61 0.20 -9.09
CA ARG A 484 13.91 1.42 -9.52
C ARG A 484 14.65 2.71 -9.17
N SER A 485 15.38 2.74 -8.05
CA SER A 485 16.25 3.87 -7.71
C SER A 485 17.46 3.94 -8.64
N GLU A 486 18.06 2.80 -8.97
CA GLU A 486 19.18 2.72 -9.94
C GLU A 486 18.74 3.17 -11.34
N GLN A 487 17.58 2.70 -11.81
CA GLN A 487 16.98 3.11 -13.06
C GLN A 487 16.71 4.63 -13.10
N LEU A 488 16.12 5.18 -12.03
CA LEU A 488 15.84 6.61 -11.96
C LEU A 488 17.11 7.45 -11.96
N ALA A 489 18.18 7.02 -11.26
CA ALA A 489 19.48 7.67 -11.28
C ALA A 489 20.10 7.64 -12.69
N ALA A 490 19.99 6.52 -13.41
CA ALA A 490 20.44 6.40 -14.79
C ALA A 490 19.68 7.34 -15.75
N LEU A 491 18.36 7.44 -15.59
CA LEU A 491 17.52 8.37 -16.36
C LEU A 491 17.86 9.83 -16.08
N ALA A 492 18.15 10.18 -14.82
CA ALA A 492 18.59 11.53 -14.45
C ALA A 492 19.96 11.86 -15.08
N ARG A 493 20.91 10.94 -15.04
CA ARG A 493 22.23 11.09 -15.72
C ARG A 493 22.09 11.23 -17.24
N ALA A 494 21.15 10.53 -17.85
CA ALA A 494 20.86 10.62 -19.27
C ALA A 494 20.08 11.89 -19.66
N GLY A 495 19.65 12.72 -18.70
CA GLY A 495 18.88 13.94 -18.96
C GLY A 495 17.42 13.69 -19.38
N VAL A 496 16.92 12.47 -19.25
CA VAL A 496 15.53 12.09 -19.54
C VAL A 496 14.61 12.52 -18.39
N VAL A 497 15.11 12.44 -17.16
CA VAL A 497 14.38 12.86 -15.95
C VAL A 497 15.13 14.01 -15.27
N SER A 498 14.40 15.03 -14.86
CA SER A 498 14.85 16.12 -13.99
C SER A 498 13.82 16.38 -12.89
N PHE A 499 14.13 17.30 -11.96
CA PHE A 499 13.31 17.48 -10.76
C PHE A 499 12.95 18.95 -10.53
N VAL A 500 11.75 19.20 -10.00
CA VAL A 500 11.29 20.54 -9.63
C VAL A 500 11.84 20.98 -8.28
N GLY A 501 11.95 20.04 -7.33
CA GLY A 501 12.40 20.31 -5.95
C GLY A 501 11.28 20.08 -4.91
N PRO A 502 11.62 20.34 -3.62
CA PRO A 502 10.66 20.20 -2.52
C PRO A 502 9.56 21.27 -2.56
N ASP A 503 8.41 20.94 -1.93
CA ASP A 503 7.24 21.82 -1.80
C ASP A 503 6.78 22.47 -3.11
N PRO A 504 6.65 21.76 -4.23
CA PRO A 504 6.34 22.35 -5.52
C PRO A 504 4.95 22.98 -5.52
N LYS A 505 4.85 24.14 -6.15
CA LYS A 505 3.58 24.84 -6.43
C LYS A 505 3.27 24.70 -7.90
N PHE A 506 2.04 24.26 -8.18
CA PHE A 506 1.53 24.07 -9.53
C PHE A 506 0.53 25.16 -9.89
N SER A 507 0.56 25.58 -11.13
CA SER A 507 -0.40 26.56 -11.70
C SER A 507 -0.58 26.32 -13.18
N VAL A 508 -1.50 27.02 -13.81
CA VAL A 508 -1.68 27.06 -15.26
C VAL A 508 -1.44 28.48 -15.74
N ASP A 509 -0.52 28.65 -16.70
CA ASP A 509 -0.42 29.88 -17.48
C ASP A 509 -1.32 29.79 -18.71
N ARG A 510 -2.40 30.57 -18.67
CA ARG A 510 -3.40 30.59 -19.76
C ARG A 510 -2.93 31.36 -20.99
N GLY A 511 -1.97 32.30 -20.83
CA GLY A 511 -1.39 33.06 -21.94
C GLY A 511 -0.46 32.19 -22.77
N GLU A 512 0.45 31.48 -22.10
CA GLU A 512 1.42 30.59 -22.73
C GLU A 512 0.87 29.18 -23.00
N ARG A 513 -0.32 28.85 -22.46
CA ARG A 513 -0.98 27.53 -22.57
C ARG A 513 -0.08 26.40 -22.07
N VAL A 514 0.38 26.52 -20.83
CA VAL A 514 1.23 25.53 -20.17
C VAL A 514 0.85 25.33 -18.71
N PHE A 515 1.10 24.14 -18.18
CA PHE A 515 1.22 23.93 -16.76
C PHE A 515 2.58 24.44 -16.29
N ARG A 516 2.60 25.06 -15.11
CA ARG A 516 3.83 25.54 -14.45
C ARG A 516 4.02 24.87 -13.11
N ALA A 517 5.30 24.57 -12.80
CA ALA A 517 5.71 24.11 -11.49
C ALA A 517 6.94 24.88 -11.02
N VAL A 518 6.95 25.25 -9.73
CA VAL A 518 8.08 25.94 -9.09
C VAL A 518 8.26 25.43 -7.68
N SER A 519 9.51 25.22 -7.27
CA SER A 519 9.86 24.97 -5.86
C SER A 519 10.40 26.28 -5.26
N PRO A 520 9.98 26.68 -4.03
CA PRO A 520 10.52 27.84 -3.36
C PRO A 520 11.99 27.66 -2.93
N TRP A 521 12.52 26.44 -3.01
CA TRP A 521 13.87 26.08 -2.60
C TRP A 521 14.89 26.01 -3.75
N VAL A 522 14.44 26.26 -4.98
CA VAL A 522 15.29 26.20 -6.18
C VAL A 522 15.26 27.56 -6.88
N HIS A 523 16.42 28.22 -6.96
CA HIS A 523 16.54 29.54 -7.58
C HIS A 523 16.73 29.40 -9.10
N ASP A 524 15.64 29.01 -9.78
CA ASP A 524 15.61 28.83 -11.23
C ASP A 524 14.24 29.26 -11.77
N ALA A 525 14.12 29.41 -13.09
CA ALA A 525 12.86 29.73 -13.74
C ALA A 525 11.82 28.61 -13.48
N PRO A 526 10.52 28.93 -13.40
CA PRO A 526 9.47 27.94 -13.37
C PRO A 526 9.63 26.90 -14.49
N VAL A 527 9.28 25.67 -14.20
CA VAL A 527 9.22 24.62 -15.23
C VAL A 527 7.86 24.68 -15.89
N GLU A 528 7.84 24.54 -17.20
CA GLU A 528 6.64 24.62 -18.02
C GLU A 528 6.50 23.35 -18.88
N ALA A 529 5.27 22.86 -19.01
CA ALA A 529 4.95 21.73 -19.86
C ALA A 529 3.48 21.79 -20.33
N PRO A 530 3.18 21.33 -21.56
CA PRO A 530 1.81 21.21 -22.03
C PRO A 530 1.06 20.01 -21.39
N THR A 531 1.79 19.13 -20.73
CA THR A 531 1.26 17.89 -20.12
C THR A 531 1.54 17.87 -18.62
N LEU A 532 0.51 17.53 -17.82
CA LEU A 532 0.61 17.26 -16.38
C LEU A 532 0.03 15.90 -16.05
N ILE A 533 0.81 15.06 -15.39
CA ILE A 533 0.44 13.72 -14.93
C ILE A 533 0.44 13.71 -13.39
N GLU A 534 -0.68 13.29 -12.79
CA GLU A 534 -0.78 13.02 -11.35
C GLU A 534 -0.39 11.57 -11.07
N ALA A 535 0.86 11.30 -10.76
CA ALA A 535 1.37 9.96 -10.48
C ALA A 535 0.96 9.46 -9.08
N MET A 536 -0.33 9.40 -8.83
CA MET A 536 -0.96 9.04 -7.56
C MET A 536 -2.13 8.09 -7.81
N SER A 537 -2.42 7.23 -6.83
CA SER A 537 -3.67 6.47 -6.83
C SER A 537 -4.86 7.42 -6.58
N PRO A 538 -6.05 7.09 -7.12
CA PRO A 538 -7.26 7.81 -6.78
C PRO A 538 -7.46 7.89 -5.27
N ALA A 539 -8.01 9.01 -4.79
CA ALA A 539 -8.32 9.18 -3.38
C ALA A 539 -9.47 8.23 -3.00
N ASN A 540 -9.17 7.13 -2.35
CA ASN A 540 -10.18 6.16 -1.89
C ASN A 540 -10.97 6.71 -0.69
N ARG A 541 -11.76 7.78 -0.93
CA ARG A 541 -12.58 8.46 0.08
C ARG A 541 -14.05 8.17 -0.15
N VAL A 542 -14.67 7.45 0.78
CA VAL A 542 -16.10 7.09 0.69
C VAL A 542 -16.99 8.33 0.52
N GLY A 543 -16.73 9.42 1.25
CA GLY A 543 -17.51 10.67 1.12
C GLY A 543 -17.33 11.43 -0.21
N MET A 544 -16.38 11.04 -1.05
CA MET A 544 -16.12 11.64 -2.37
C MET A 544 -16.32 10.65 -3.52
N ASN A 545 -16.88 9.48 -3.25
CA ASN A 545 -17.07 8.45 -4.27
C ASN A 545 -18.06 8.87 -5.37
N VAL A 546 -17.98 8.19 -6.51
CA VAL A 546 -18.96 8.29 -7.62
C VAL A 546 -19.57 6.90 -7.93
N SER A 547 -19.41 5.93 -7.05
CA SER A 547 -20.02 4.61 -7.19
C SER A 547 -21.54 4.72 -7.00
N PRO A 548 -22.36 4.35 -7.99
CA PRO A 548 -23.82 4.40 -7.85
C PRO A 548 -24.32 3.63 -6.63
N LEU A 549 -23.76 2.46 -6.36
CA LEU A 549 -24.10 1.64 -5.21
C LEU A 549 -23.82 2.34 -3.88
N LEU A 550 -22.60 2.89 -3.71
CA LEU A 550 -22.27 3.61 -2.47
C LEU A 550 -23.07 4.90 -2.31
N GLU A 551 -23.31 5.63 -3.41
CA GLU A 551 -24.16 6.83 -3.38
C GLU A 551 -25.58 6.48 -2.93
N GLN A 552 -26.16 5.40 -3.47
CA GLN A 552 -27.49 4.94 -3.06
C GLN A 552 -27.51 4.49 -1.58
N LEU A 553 -26.53 3.64 -1.15
CA LEU A 553 -26.48 3.17 0.23
C LEU A 553 -26.34 4.31 1.24
N MET A 554 -25.57 5.37 0.89
CA MET A 554 -25.43 6.57 1.71
C MET A 554 -26.70 7.43 1.70
N ALA A 555 -27.32 7.60 0.54
CA ALA A 555 -28.57 8.38 0.40
C ALA A 555 -29.73 7.76 1.18
N ASP A 556 -29.83 6.43 1.16
CA ASP A 556 -30.84 5.67 1.91
C ASP A 556 -30.47 5.54 3.41
N GLY A 557 -29.30 6.05 3.81
CA GLY A 557 -28.84 6.03 5.19
C GLY A 557 -28.44 4.64 5.71
N LEU A 558 -28.20 3.67 4.83
CA LEU A 558 -27.79 2.29 5.18
C LEU A 558 -26.32 2.20 5.59
N VAL A 559 -25.51 3.12 5.09
CA VAL A 559 -24.09 3.30 5.45
C VAL A 559 -23.80 4.78 5.67
N ARG A 560 -22.74 5.07 6.42
CA ARG A 560 -22.22 6.42 6.60
C ARG A 560 -20.70 6.42 6.65
N THR A 561 -20.09 7.58 6.38
CA THR A 561 -18.67 7.78 6.61
C THR A 561 -18.41 7.87 8.12
N LYS A 562 -17.34 7.24 8.60
CA LYS A 562 -16.95 7.35 10.00
C LYS A 562 -16.51 8.78 10.32
N ILE A 563 -17.06 9.33 11.39
CA ILE A 563 -16.65 10.60 11.97
C ILE A 563 -15.85 10.32 13.22
N MET A 564 -14.68 10.95 13.33
CA MET A 564 -13.82 10.92 14.50
C MET A 564 -13.75 12.28 15.15
N MET A 565 -13.52 12.32 16.46
CA MET A 565 -13.38 13.58 17.19
C MET A 565 -11.90 14.00 17.19
N GLY A 566 -11.61 15.07 16.51
CA GLY A 566 -10.28 15.71 16.52
C GLY A 566 -10.04 16.54 17.78
N GLY A 567 -8.90 17.23 17.81
CA GLY A 567 -8.56 18.16 18.88
C GLY A 567 -9.68 19.19 19.11
N GLU A 568 -9.87 19.62 20.35
CA GLU A 568 -10.95 20.52 20.78
C GLU A 568 -12.38 19.99 20.53
N GLY A 569 -12.53 18.68 20.27
CA GLY A 569 -13.83 18.06 20.03
C GLY A 569 -14.44 18.35 18.65
N ALA A 570 -13.65 18.81 17.68
CA ALA A 570 -14.13 19.06 16.33
C ALA A 570 -14.40 17.75 15.58
N PRO A 571 -15.58 17.54 14.97
CA PRO A 571 -15.86 16.34 14.18
C PRO A 571 -15.10 16.38 12.85
N VAL A 572 -14.37 15.29 12.57
CA VAL A 572 -13.58 15.12 11.34
C VAL A 572 -14.12 13.91 10.57
N GLN A 573 -14.54 14.13 9.34
CA GLN A 573 -14.92 13.05 8.44
C GLN A 573 -13.69 12.30 7.96
N THR A 574 -13.67 10.99 8.18
CA THR A 574 -12.57 10.11 7.76
C THR A 574 -12.72 9.67 6.30
N THR A 575 -11.83 8.80 5.84
CA THR A 575 -11.84 8.27 4.47
C THR A 575 -12.67 7.00 4.29
N GLY A 576 -13.01 6.28 5.39
CA GLY A 576 -13.66 4.98 5.36
C GLY A 576 -15.12 4.99 5.81
N LEU A 577 -15.76 3.85 5.66
CA LEU A 577 -17.08 3.59 6.23
C LEU A 577 -17.01 3.47 7.76
N ASP A 578 -18.09 3.90 8.41
CA ASP A 578 -18.33 3.58 9.81
C ASP A 578 -18.86 2.16 9.90
N VAL A 579 -18.16 1.31 10.64
CA VAL A 579 -18.48 -0.10 10.81
C VAL A 579 -18.36 -0.50 12.29
N GLU A 580 -19.13 -1.50 12.72
CA GLU A 580 -18.85 -2.15 13.99
C GLU A 580 -17.56 -2.98 13.92
N PRO A 581 -16.89 -3.26 15.04
CA PRO A 581 -15.83 -4.27 15.06
C PRO A 581 -16.36 -5.61 14.58
N HIS A 582 -15.51 -6.44 13.98
CA HIS A 582 -15.88 -7.76 13.46
C HIS A 582 -17.35 -8.17 13.56
N PRO A 583 -17.97 -8.63 12.51
CA PRO A 583 -17.47 -8.88 11.15
C PRO A 583 -17.59 -7.68 10.18
N TYR A 584 -17.47 -6.45 10.67
CA TYR A 584 -17.50 -5.20 9.91
C TYR A 584 -18.82 -4.93 9.18
N ARG A 585 -19.90 -4.96 9.90
CA ARG A 585 -21.19 -4.49 9.38
C ARG A 585 -21.27 -2.97 9.45
N PRO A 586 -21.75 -2.30 8.40
CA PRO A 586 -21.86 -0.85 8.40
C PRO A 586 -22.82 -0.31 9.46
N VAL A 587 -22.47 0.85 9.98
CA VAL A 587 -23.33 1.65 10.84
C VAL A 587 -24.17 2.58 9.97
N ALA A 588 -25.47 2.50 10.10
CA ALA A 588 -26.45 3.33 9.40
C ALA A 588 -26.44 4.78 9.91
N ALA A 589 -27.06 5.68 9.16
CA ALA A 589 -27.13 7.10 9.51
C ALA A 589 -27.79 7.35 10.89
N ASN A 590 -28.74 6.51 11.29
CA ASN A 590 -29.42 6.56 12.59
C ASN A 590 -28.61 5.90 13.74
N GLY A 591 -27.41 5.39 13.48
CA GLY A 591 -26.55 4.72 14.45
C GLY A 591 -26.82 3.22 14.66
N SER A 592 -27.82 2.63 14.02
CA SER A 592 -28.04 1.20 14.05
C SER A 592 -27.10 0.46 13.10
N VAL A 593 -26.84 -0.82 13.35
CA VAL A 593 -26.05 -1.67 12.45
C VAL A 593 -26.92 -2.16 11.30
N THR A 594 -26.45 -1.99 10.07
CA THR A 594 -27.10 -2.53 8.88
C THR A 594 -26.83 -4.04 8.80
N LYS A 595 -27.85 -4.82 9.21
CA LYS A 595 -27.75 -6.28 9.26
C LYS A 595 -27.55 -6.84 7.84
N HIS A 596 -26.81 -7.95 7.74
CA HIS A 596 -26.61 -8.71 6.51
C HIS A 596 -25.86 -7.98 5.40
N LEU A 597 -25.28 -6.82 5.71
CA LEU A 597 -24.33 -6.10 4.86
C LEU A 597 -22.97 -6.14 5.54
N PHE A 598 -21.92 -6.52 4.80
CA PHE A 598 -20.56 -6.68 5.31
C PHE A 598 -19.58 -5.88 4.44
N VAL A 599 -18.46 -5.45 5.01
CA VAL A 599 -17.44 -4.66 4.32
C VAL A 599 -16.07 -5.33 4.47
N LEU A 600 -15.33 -5.43 3.37
CA LEU A 600 -13.95 -5.91 3.39
C LEU A 600 -13.05 -5.06 2.48
N GLY A 601 -11.86 -4.74 2.94
CA GLY A 601 -10.83 -4.07 2.14
C GLY A 601 -10.73 -2.57 2.37
N LEU A 602 -10.56 -1.79 1.29
CA LEU A 602 -10.17 -0.37 1.37
C LEU A 602 -11.18 0.52 2.08
N GLN A 603 -12.45 0.18 2.06
CA GLN A 603 -13.51 0.94 2.73
C GLN A 603 -13.42 0.86 4.26
N LEU A 604 -12.62 -0.05 4.82
CA LEU A 604 -12.30 -0.16 6.24
C LEU A 604 -11.17 0.79 6.69
N SER A 605 -10.69 1.70 5.85
CA SER A 605 -9.54 2.58 6.11
C SER A 605 -9.69 3.54 7.31
N ALA A 606 -10.87 3.65 7.89
CA ALA A 606 -11.13 4.38 9.13
C ALA A 606 -11.09 3.48 10.39
N THR A 607 -11.03 2.18 10.21
CA THR A 607 -11.05 1.19 11.29
C THR A 607 -9.76 0.35 11.31
N GLN A 608 -9.16 0.16 10.14
CA GLN A 608 -7.91 -0.55 9.95
C GLN A 608 -6.87 0.35 9.26
N TRP A 609 -5.62 0.28 9.67
CA TRP A 609 -4.53 0.96 8.98
C TRP A 609 -3.81 0.01 8.02
N GLY A 610 -3.58 0.47 6.77
CA GLY A 610 -2.86 -0.30 5.76
C GLY A 610 -3.68 -1.41 5.09
N THR A 611 -4.94 -1.15 4.76
CA THR A 611 -5.88 -2.09 4.12
C THR A 611 -5.54 -2.48 2.68
N ALA A 612 -4.60 -1.77 2.02
CA ALA A 612 -4.26 -1.98 0.61
C ALA A 612 -3.28 -3.14 0.36
N ILE A 613 -2.58 -3.63 1.39
CA ILE A 613 -1.54 -4.66 1.23
C ILE A 613 -2.16 -6.05 1.06
N ALA A 614 -1.50 -6.92 0.28
CA ALA A 614 -1.84 -8.34 0.19
C ALA A 614 -1.63 -9.04 1.53
N ALA A 615 -2.29 -10.17 1.76
CA ALA A 615 -2.04 -11.01 2.91
C ALA A 615 -0.65 -11.67 2.80
N GLU A 616 -0.01 -11.85 3.94
CA GLU A 616 1.33 -12.44 4.07
C GLU A 616 1.24 -13.98 4.13
N ALA A 617 1.95 -14.66 3.24
CA ALA A 617 1.94 -16.13 3.17
C ALA A 617 2.56 -16.80 4.41
N ARG A 618 3.63 -16.19 4.95
CA ARG A 618 4.40 -16.74 6.08
C ARG A 618 4.67 -15.66 7.11
N PRO A 619 3.64 -15.24 7.87
CA PRO A 619 3.82 -14.20 8.88
C PRO A 619 4.76 -14.66 9.99
N ARG A 620 5.41 -13.71 10.65
CA ARG A 620 6.09 -13.99 11.92
C ARG A 620 5.07 -14.54 12.92
N THR A 621 5.51 -15.46 13.74
CA THR A 621 4.69 -16.02 14.81
C THR A 621 4.46 -15.01 15.92
N GLY A 622 3.30 -15.04 16.51
CA GLY A 622 2.86 -14.20 17.63
C GLY A 622 1.75 -13.21 17.26
N PRO A 623 0.88 -12.88 18.21
CA PRO A 623 -0.27 -11.99 18.01
C PRO A 623 0.11 -10.59 17.53
N ALA A 624 1.30 -10.09 17.90
CA ALA A 624 1.84 -8.81 17.43
C ALA A 624 1.98 -8.72 15.91
N TYR A 625 2.23 -9.85 15.23
CA TYR A 625 2.38 -9.93 13.78
C TYR A 625 1.13 -10.43 13.06
N ALA A 626 0.05 -10.62 13.78
CA ALA A 626 -1.23 -11.11 13.24
C ALA A 626 -1.81 -10.23 12.11
N SER A 627 -1.38 -8.97 12.00
CA SER A 627 -1.82 -8.05 10.94
C SER A 627 -1.50 -8.55 9.53
N GLY A 628 -0.49 -9.40 9.33
CA GLY A 628 -0.10 -9.94 8.02
C GLY A 628 -1.20 -10.78 7.36
N GLN A 629 -1.97 -11.53 8.14
CA GLN A 629 -3.09 -12.35 7.64
C GLN A 629 -4.48 -11.82 8.02
N ARG A 630 -4.56 -10.62 8.59
CA ARG A 630 -5.82 -10.05 9.08
C ARG A 630 -6.94 -10.12 8.06
N THR A 631 -6.66 -9.75 6.82
CA THR A 631 -7.67 -9.72 5.76
C THR A 631 -8.29 -11.09 5.46
N LEU A 632 -7.52 -12.17 5.64
CA LEU A 632 -8.02 -13.55 5.45
C LEU A 632 -8.88 -13.98 6.64
N ARG A 633 -8.52 -13.56 7.87
CA ARG A 633 -9.36 -13.77 9.05
C ARG A 633 -10.66 -12.97 8.98
N ASP A 634 -10.58 -11.70 8.57
CA ASP A 634 -11.77 -10.86 8.35
C ASP A 634 -12.71 -11.51 7.33
N ALA A 635 -12.17 -12.08 6.24
CA ALA A 635 -12.96 -12.83 5.26
C ALA A 635 -13.60 -14.10 5.85
N ASP A 636 -12.88 -14.82 6.72
CA ASP A 636 -13.38 -16.02 7.40
C ASP A 636 -14.51 -15.70 8.39
N GLU A 637 -14.37 -14.64 9.17
CA GLU A 637 -15.41 -14.19 10.10
C GLU A 637 -16.69 -13.74 9.38
N ILE A 638 -16.53 -13.02 8.25
CA ILE A 638 -17.66 -12.68 7.38
C ILE A 638 -18.33 -13.96 6.87
N ALA A 639 -17.55 -14.91 6.35
CA ALA A 639 -18.09 -16.17 5.83
C ALA A 639 -18.84 -16.97 6.89
N ARG A 640 -18.27 -17.14 8.09
CA ARG A 640 -18.95 -17.79 9.22
C ARG A 640 -20.21 -17.07 9.63
N SER A 641 -20.18 -15.73 9.70
CA SER A 641 -21.38 -14.93 10.04
C SER A 641 -22.51 -15.09 9.02
N ILE A 642 -22.19 -15.32 7.75
CA ILE A 642 -23.14 -15.59 6.68
C ILE A 642 -23.70 -17.02 6.80
N LEU A 643 -22.85 -18.00 7.08
CA LEU A 643 -23.25 -19.43 7.14
C LEU A 643 -23.97 -19.82 8.44
N ALA A 644 -23.79 -19.08 9.52
CA ALA A 644 -24.45 -19.29 10.81
C ALA A 644 -25.97 -18.95 10.83
N ARG A 645 -26.59 -18.71 9.67
CA ARG A 645 -28.02 -18.31 9.51
C ARG A 645 -28.97 -19.47 9.22
#